data_75175c286994b0672d3582f05046bf37
#
_entry.id   75175c286994b0672d3582f05046bf37
#
_cell.length_a   1.000
_cell.length_b   1.000
_cell.length_c   1.000
_cell.angle_alpha   90.00
_cell.angle_beta   90.00
_cell.angle_gamma   90.00
#
_symmetry.space_group_name_H-M   'P 1'
#
loop_
_entity.id
_entity.type
_entity.pdbx_description
1 polymer ?
#
loop_
_entity_poly.entity_id
_entity_poly.type
_entity_poly.pdbx_seq_one_letter_code
_entity_poly.pdbx_strand_id
1 'polypeptide(L)'
;FRSGREAKAAKILQESLVEAGENPEAVIRALEAPSTLKLTSGQKTGSPTMLAFESRLASQNSKFSGVPKERADEAFSDMRKQIDNILSSGQPESFQLAVKAREQYFSDLINQRISAAQIQAANAVSKISRGGSVKGASLDARSAVSGALKEARGVESSLWEKIPKNINVTSMNGLSSSYAKIKDRLLAEEVIPFDQSINSILSSGGTTGDFIRLRSRLMAKARTLRASRDFDSADIHDTLAQGALDDLDKMDIPVAQEARDFSRMLHDQFSRSFAKSASATDATGATRTPPEILLERAFGAGGTKGEVQFKDLQRAADFGDRAAALRHSLADETPPIGSMFGADVANAQERFLSKLAQEAAPGGVINPTKLNRFIEKNKDVLSRFPELKADISNAADAQRSLAQTELLGRQASQAVAKRAVFSKIANLENPIASVNKVLSGPRPFEQYGQLSRLAKSGGRSALDGFRTSTLSALINRSRGAQGVDFNKLSDALSQPIGGNGQNILNTMIENGIISRTQSSAFKDIIEQANQLTLALSRGRSLDEIQSPDALFDLVVRIAGAKVGAAGAAGTTGASIVAAGAGSRFARNIFQKVPASKVGDVLIEAADNPKFAAALLRRAPTLKAKKALNRQINGFLWQAGLISKEQKDQEP
;
A
#
# COMPACT_ATOMS: atom_id res chain seq x y z
N PHE A 1 -4.06 80.74 13.50
CA PHE A 1 -2.67 80.94 13.10
C PHE A 1 -1.78 80.32 14.17
N ARG A 2 -0.91 79.33 13.80
CA ARG A 2 0.20 78.92 14.65
C ARG A 2 1.13 80.13 14.75
N SER A 3 1.35 80.64 15.96
CA SER A 3 2.31 81.70 16.21
C SER A 3 3.51 81.06 16.88
N GLY A 4 4.67 81.42 16.42
CA GLY A 4 5.89 80.96 17.09
C GLY A 4 6.72 79.94 16.28
N ARG A 5 7.51 79.17 16.97
CA ARG A 5 8.52 78.22 16.44
C ARG A 5 7.89 77.05 15.69
N GLU A 6 6.72 76.56 16.17
CA GLU A 6 6.00 75.43 15.52
C GLU A 6 5.43 75.82 14.17
N ALA A 7 4.88 77.07 14.04
CA ALA A 7 4.42 77.59 12.78
C ALA A 7 5.57 77.78 11.77
N LYS A 8 6.74 78.19 12.25
CA LYS A 8 7.92 78.30 11.44
C LYS A 8 8.46 76.91 11.00
N ALA A 9 8.48 75.92 11.91
CA ALA A 9 8.92 74.57 11.59
C ALA A 9 7.94 73.93 10.58
N ALA A 10 6.63 74.02 10.80
CA ALA A 10 5.61 73.54 9.86
C ALA A 10 5.74 74.18 8.48
N LYS A 11 5.96 75.48 8.43
CA LYS A 11 6.12 76.21 7.17
C LYS A 11 7.38 75.73 6.43
N ILE A 12 8.49 75.58 7.12
CA ILE A 12 9.76 75.07 6.52
C ILE A 12 9.56 73.70 5.93
N LEU A 13 8.99 72.76 6.69
CA LEU A 13 8.71 71.39 6.19
C LEU A 13 7.78 71.40 4.99
N GLN A 14 6.68 72.17 5.04
CA GLN A 14 5.69 72.20 3.97
C GLN A 14 6.25 72.85 2.68
N GLU A 15 6.97 73.96 2.80
CA GLU A 15 7.62 74.65 1.68
C GLU A 15 8.70 73.74 1.04
N SER A 16 9.48 73.04 1.85
CA SER A 16 10.50 72.11 1.37
C SER A 16 9.88 70.97 0.54
N LEU A 17 8.76 70.39 0.99
CA LEU A 17 8.08 69.33 0.25
C LEU A 17 7.49 69.84 -1.07
N VAL A 18 6.87 71.01 -1.06
CA VAL A 18 6.26 71.62 -2.27
C VAL A 18 7.33 72.05 -3.27
N GLU A 19 8.41 72.64 -2.82
CA GLU A 19 9.53 73.05 -3.68
C GLU A 19 10.26 71.86 -4.31
N ALA A 20 10.28 70.71 -3.61
CA ALA A 20 10.80 69.46 -4.13
C ALA A 20 9.81 68.69 -5.05
N GLY A 21 8.61 69.27 -5.28
CA GLY A 21 7.56 68.61 -6.07
C GLY A 21 6.87 67.45 -5.39
N GLU A 22 7.06 67.29 -4.08
CA GLU A 22 6.38 66.24 -3.30
C GLU A 22 5.01 66.72 -2.81
N ASN A 23 4.03 65.80 -2.78
CA ASN A 23 2.70 66.12 -2.28
C ASN A 23 2.67 66.01 -0.74
N PRO A 24 2.50 67.12 0.01
CA PRO A 24 2.44 67.08 1.47
C PRO A 24 1.38 66.19 2.06
N GLU A 25 0.22 66.05 1.39
CA GLU A 25 -0.88 65.14 1.84
C GLU A 25 -0.49 63.65 1.72
N ALA A 26 0.31 63.30 0.72
CA ALA A 26 0.84 61.96 0.58
C ALA A 26 1.84 61.64 1.69
N VAL A 27 2.70 62.60 2.01
CA VAL A 27 3.69 62.49 3.11
C VAL A 27 2.97 62.36 4.47
N ILE A 28 1.93 63.16 4.71
CA ILE A 28 1.10 63.07 5.94
C ILE A 28 0.49 61.70 6.05
N ARG A 29 -0.13 61.16 4.98
CA ARG A 29 -0.68 59.79 4.98
C ARG A 29 0.35 58.75 5.31
N ALA A 30 1.55 58.85 4.75
CA ALA A 30 2.66 57.92 5.05
C ALA A 30 3.13 58.04 6.52
N LEU A 31 3.19 59.23 7.08
CA LEU A 31 3.52 59.49 8.49
C LEU A 31 2.44 58.93 9.45
N GLU A 32 1.20 58.96 9.06
CA GLU A 32 0.06 58.47 9.88
C GLU A 32 -0.20 56.97 9.70
N ALA A 33 0.35 56.36 8.67
CA ALA A 33 0.18 54.94 8.42
C ALA A 33 0.63 54.13 9.65
N PRO A 34 -0.09 53.03 10.05
CA PRO A 34 0.34 52.17 11.12
C PRO A 34 1.74 51.63 10.82
N SER A 35 2.62 51.66 11.79
CA SER A 35 3.94 51.03 11.72
C SER A 35 4.25 50.36 13.04
N THR A 36 4.72 49.14 12.98
CA THR A 36 5.21 48.38 14.15
C THR A 36 6.67 48.71 14.45
N LEU A 37 7.34 49.41 13.52
CA LEU A 37 8.75 49.80 13.65
C LEU A 37 8.88 51.23 14.11
N LYS A 38 9.92 51.47 14.91
CA LYS A 38 10.30 52.81 15.36
C LYS A 38 11.23 53.44 14.31
N LEU A 39 10.63 54.07 13.30
CA LEU A 39 11.34 54.75 12.21
C LEU A 39 11.35 56.26 12.43
N THR A 40 12.37 56.94 11.90
CA THR A 40 12.33 58.39 11.77
C THR A 40 11.27 58.81 10.74
N SER A 41 10.91 60.06 10.72
CA SER A 41 9.91 60.61 9.78
C SER A 41 10.31 60.40 8.30
N GLY A 42 11.60 60.60 7.97
CA GLY A 42 12.11 60.34 6.64
C GLY A 42 12.16 58.85 6.29
N GLN A 43 12.61 58.02 7.22
CA GLN A 43 12.61 56.55 7.03
C GLN A 43 11.21 55.99 6.83
N LYS A 44 10.23 56.49 7.57
CA LYS A 44 8.84 56.04 7.50
C LYS A 44 8.17 56.46 6.19
N THR A 45 8.44 57.66 5.70
CA THR A 45 7.82 58.17 4.48
C THR A 45 8.55 57.79 3.20
N GLY A 46 9.85 57.49 3.28
CA GLY A 46 10.71 57.32 2.12
C GLY A 46 10.84 58.60 1.28
N SER A 47 10.35 59.77 1.78
CA SER A 47 10.41 61.03 1.11
C SER A 47 11.85 61.53 0.96
N PRO A 48 12.33 61.76 -0.27
CA PRO A 48 13.68 62.28 -0.47
C PRO A 48 13.92 63.61 0.27
N THR A 49 12.90 64.43 0.37
CA THR A 49 12.99 65.71 1.07
C THR A 49 13.12 65.52 2.58
N MET A 50 12.33 64.64 3.16
CA MET A 50 12.40 64.32 4.61
C MET A 50 13.73 63.66 4.96
N LEU A 51 14.22 62.74 4.15
CA LEU A 51 15.52 62.08 4.33
C LEU A 51 16.70 63.05 4.21
N ALA A 52 16.70 63.93 3.21
CA ALA A 52 17.68 64.98 3.07
C ALA A 52 17.67 65.97 4.25
N PHE A 53 16.48 66.23 4.77
CA PHE A 53 16.30 67.03 5.96
C PHE A 53 16.88 66.37 7.21
N GLU A 54 16.61 65.09 7.44
CA GLU A 54 17.17 64.29 8.53
C GLU A 54 18.72 64.20 8.45
N SER A 55 19.23 63.89 7.28
CA SER A 55 20.67 63.83 7.06
C SER A 55 21.37 65.13 7.42
N ARG A 56 20.76 66.26 7.08
CA ARG A 56 21.32 67.56 7.43
C ARG A 56 21.18 67.89 8.91
N LEU A 57 20.04 67.56 9.53
CA LEU A 57 19.90 67.69 10.99
C LEU A 57 20.96 66.86 11.71
N ALA A 58 21.21 65.62 11.27
CA ALA A 58 22.23 64.75 11.82
C ALA A 58 23.64 65.32 11.65
N SER A 59 23.93 65.99 10.54
CA SER A 59 25.24 66.60 10.33
C SER A 59 25.46 67.90 11.12
N GLN A 60 24.38 68.57 11.51
CA GLN A 60 24.45 69.89 12.20
C GLN A 60 24.15 69.84 13.70
N ASN A 61 23.56 68.76 14.18
CA ASN A 61 23.16 68.64 15.57
C ASN A 61 23.63 67.32 16.19
N SER A 62 24.50 67.41 17.18
CA SER A 62 25.05 66.24 17.85
C SER A 62 24.01 65.39 18.59
N LYS A 63 22.85 65.95 18.98
CA LYS A 63 21.74 65.20 19.59
C LYS A 63 20.98 64.32 18.60
N PHE A 64 21.03 64.65 17.33
CA PHE A 64 20.34 63.91 16.29
C PHE A 64 21.27 63.09 15.39
N SER A 65 22.59 63.31 15.51
CA SER A 65 23.58 62.71 14.61
C SER A 65 23.54 61.17 14.54
N GLY A 66 23.27 60.49 15.65
CA GLY A 66 23.15 59.03 15.73
C GLY A 66 21.72 58.46 15.55
N VAL A 67 20.71 59.34 15.66
CA VAL A 67 19.29 58.89 15.73
C VAL A 67 18.81 58.11 14.50
N PRO A 68 19.09 58.53 13.26
CA PRO A 68 18.65 57.77 12.08
C PRO A 68 19.26 56.37 12.02
N LYS A 69 20.53 56.22 12.43
CA LYS A 69 21.20 54.91 12.48
C LYS A 69 20.62 54.05 13.59
N GLU A 70 20.46 54.59 14.80
CA GLU A 70 19.91 53.89 15.93
C GLU A 70 18.48 53.39 15.66
N ARG A 71 17.63 54.24 15.05
CA ARG A 71 16.28 53.87 14.62
C ARG A 71 16.28 52.79 13.55
N ALA A 72 17.19 52.83 12.59
CA ALA A 72 17.34 51.79 11.60
C ALA A 72 17.76 50.45 12.24
N ASP A 73 18.74 50.47 13.16
CA ASP A 73 19.22 49.29 13.87
C ASP A 73 18.11 48.68 14.78
N GLU A 74 17.36 49.54 15.50
CA GLU A 74 16.18 49.09 16.29
C GLU A 74 15.12 48.47 15.36
N ALA A 75 14.79 49.11 14.26
CA ALA A 75 13.80 48.63 13.30
C ALA A 75 14.22 47.27 12.71
N PHE A 76 15.47 47.09 12.36
CA PHE A 76 15.98 45.79 11.90
C PHE A 76 15.92 44.73 12.99
N SER A 77 16.24 45.07 14.24
CA SER A 77 16.13 44.15 15.37
C SER A 77 14.66 43.72 15.60
N ASP A 78 13.72 44.66 15.54
CA ASP A 78 12.31 44.38 15.73
C ASP A 78 11.70 43.62 14.54
N MET A 79 12.07 43.94 13.31
CA MET A 79 11.71 43.12 12.14
C MET A 79 12.22 41.69 12.29
N ARG A 80 13.44 41.52 12.77
CA ARG A 80 14.01 40.19 13.05
C ARG A 80 13.16 39.42 14.03
N LYS A 81 12.82 40.00 15.19
CA LYS A 81 11.97 39.33 16.19
C LYS A 81 10.58 38.95 15.63
N GLN A 82 9.99 39.86 14.83
CA GLN A 82 8.69 39.59 14.23
C GLN A 82 8.76 38.47 13.20
N ILE A 83 9.80 38.43 12.38
CA ILE A 83 10.02 37.35 11.42
C ILE A 83 10.28 36.03 12.14
N ASP A 84 11.12 36.04 13.18
CA ASP A 84 11.39 34.86 14.00
C ASP A 84 10.10 34.30 14.64
N ASN A 85 9.19 35.17 15.08
CA ASN A 85 7.89 34.79 15.60
C ASN A 85 6.95 34.20 14.54
N ILE A 86 7.01 34.69 13.30
CA ILE A 86 6.21 34.19 12.17
C ILE A 86 6.76 32.84 11.70
N LEU A 87 8.08 32.73 11.59
CA LEU A 87 8.75 31.53 11.07
C LEU A 87 8.67 30.37 12.06
N SER A 88 8.54 30.64 13.37
CA SER A 88 8.79 29.67 14.41
C SER A 88 10.12 28.91 14.18
N SER A 89 10.71 28.29 15.16
CA SER A 89 12.03 27.64 15.08
C SER A 89 12.04 26.33 14.26
N GLY A 90 11.26 26.24 13.20
CA GLY A 90 11.15 25.04 12.36
C GLY A 90 12.43 24.78 11.55
N GLN A 91 13.06 23.63 11.78
CA GLN A 91 14.20 23.20 10.97
C GLN A 91 13.70 22.64 9.64
N PRO A 92 14.20 23.10 8.48
CA PRO A 92 13.84 22.59 7.16
C PRO A 92 13.98 21.08 7.03
N GLU A 93 14.96 20.49 7.71
CA GLU A 93 15.26 19.06 7.75
C GLU A 93 14.11 18.25 8.34
N SER A 94 13.33 18.80 9.27
CA SER A 94 12.16 18.14 9.86
C SER A 94 11.10 17.83 8.80
N PHE A 95 10.92 18.69 7.81
CA PHE A 95 10.05 18.43 6.67
C PHE A 95 10.60 17.31 5.79
N GLN A 96 11.89 17.31 5.50
CA GLN A 96 12.53 16.27 4.70
C GLN A 96 12.43 14.89 5.37
N LEU A 97 12.65 14.82 6.69
CA LEU A 97 12.49 13.60 7.47
C LEU A 97 11.07 13.07 7.42
N ALA A 98 10.05 13.95 7.49
CA ALA A 98 8.66 13.56 7.36
C ALA A 98 8.34 13.00 5.97
N VAL A 99 8.93 13.57 4.90
CA VAL A 99 8.80 13.03 3.52
C VAL A 99 9.38 11.63 3.43
N LYS A 100 10.61 11.44 3.92
CA LYS A 100 11.29 10.13 3.93
C LYS A 100 10.54 9.09 4.76
N ALA A 101 10.09 9.47 5.96
CA ALA A 101 9.32 8.58 6.82
C ALA A 101 8.00 8.14 6.16
N ARG A 102 7.35 9.03 5.42
CA ARG A 102 6.12 8.70 4.70
C ARG A 102 6.36 7.78 3.51
N GLU A 103 7.45 7.98 2.78
CA GLU A 103 7.86 7.08 1.68
C GLU A 103 8.17 5.69 2.22
N GLN A 104 8.93 5.61 3.31
CA GLN A 104 9.24 4.35 4.00
C GLN A 104 7.96 3.65 4.46
N TYR A 105 7.05 4.37 5.11
CA TYR A 105 5.77 3.83 5.57
C TYR A 105 4.95 3.19 4.42
N PHE A 106 4.88 3.83 3.26
CA PHE A 106 4.17 3.24 2.10
C PHE A 106 4.87 2.01 1.56
N SER A 107 6.21 2.03 1.49
CA SER A 107 7.01 0.87 1.09
C SER A 107 6.77 -0.31 2.04
N ASP A 108 6.82 -0.06 3.35
CA ASP A 108 6.61 -1.08 4.36
C ASP A 108 5.18 -1.64 4.33
N LEU A 109 4.18 -0.79 4.13
CA LEU A 109 2.78 -1.21 4.00
C LEU A 109 2.57 -2.12 2.77
N ILE A 110 3.18 -1.78 1.64
CA ILE A 110 3.12 -2.60 0.42
C ILE A 110 3.79 -3.95 0.68
N ASN A 111 5.00 -3.95 1.25
CA ASN A 111 5.75 -5.16 1.56
C ASN A 111 5.00 -6.06 2.58
N GLN A 112 4.39 -5.48 3.61
CA GLN A 112 3.56 -6.23 4.56
C GLN A 112 2.37 -6.90 3.88
N ARG A 113 1.68 -6.21 2.98
CA ARG A 113 0.55 -6.79 2.24
C ARG A 113 0.98 -7.93 1.32
N ILE A 114 2.10 -7.76 0.61
CA ILE A 114 2.67 -8.81 -0.24
C ILE A 114 3.07 -10.01 0.61
N SER A 115 3.79 -9.80 1.71
CA SER A 115 4.20 -10.88 2.63
C SER A 115 3.01 -11.62 3.24
N ALA A 116 1.95 -10.92 3.65
CA ALA A 116 0.73 -11.54 4.15
C ALA A 116 0.05 -12.41 3.07
N ALA A 117 -0.03 -11.91 1.84
CA ALA A 117 -0.58 -12.68 0.72
C ALA A 117 0.29 -13.90 0.37
N GLN A 118 1.62 -13.79 0.46
CA GLN A 118 2.55 -14.90 0.27
C GLN A 118 2.36 -15.99 1.32
N ILE A 119 2.22 -15.60 2.60
CA ILE A 119 1.96 -16.54 3.70
C ILE A 119 0.61 -17.25 3.49
N GLN A 120 -0.44 -16.52 3.12
CA GLN A 120 -1.75 -17.10 2.83
C GLN A 120 -1.69 -18.09 1.67
N ALA A 121 -0.99 -17.74 0.59
CA ALA A 121 -0.80 -18.61 -0.55
C ALA A 121 0.01 -19.87 -0.19
N ALA A 122 1.10 -19.73 0.57
CA ALA A 122 1.90 -20.86 1.05
C ALA A 122 1.08 -21.79 1.96
N ASN A 123 0.31 -21.24 2.89
CA ASN A 123 -0.55 -22.01 3.77
C ASN A 123 -1.66 -22.76 3.00
N ALA A 124 -2.25 -22.12 1.99
CA ALA A 124 -3.24 -22.78 1.14
C ALA A 124 -2.61 -23.92 0.32
N VAL A 125 -1.40 -23.74 -0.19
CA VAL A 125 -0.63 -24.80 -0.89
C VAL A 125 -0.29 -25.94 0.06
N SER A 126 0.12 -25.66 1.29
CA SER A 126 0.48 -26.69 2.25
C SER A 126 -0.70 -27.60 2.60
N LYS A 127 -1.93 -27.08 2.60
CA LYS A 127 -3.15 -27.87 2.81
C LYS A 127 -3.41 -28.90 1.70
N ILE A 128 -3.01 -28.60 0.47
CA ILE A 128 -3.09 -29.59 -0.62
C ILE A 128 -2.05 -30.68 -0.42
N SER A 129 -0.97 -30.43 0.28
CA SER A 129 0.13 -31.40 0.45
C SER A 129 -0.22 -32.47 1.48
N ARG A 130 -0.91 -33.51 1.05
CA ARG A 130 -1.31 -34.66 1.90
C ARG A 130 -0.17 -35.67 2.14
N GLY A 131 1.04 -35.36 1.69
CA GLY A 131 2.20 -36.25 1.81
C GLY A 131 2.20 -37.46 0.86
N GLY A 132 3.31 -38.15 0.77
CA GLY A 132 3.46 -39.34 -0.08
C GLY A 132 3.79 -39.05 -1.55
N SER A 133 3.78 -40.10 -2.37
CA SER A 133 4.02 -40.03 -3.82
C SER A 133 2.85 -40.66 -4.58
N VAL A 134 2.73 -40.35 -5.88
CA VAL A 134 1.75 -40.97 -6.79
C VAL A 134 1.93 -42.51 -6.79
N LYS A 135 3.18 -42.96 -6.84
CA LYS A 135 3.52 -44.37 -6.75
C LYS A 135 3.11 -44.99 -5.40
N GLY A 136 3.43 -44.32 -4.28
CA GLY A 136 3.05 -44.78 -2.95
C GLY A 136 1.54 -44.91 -2.78
N ALA A 137 0.78 -43.89 -3.20
CA ALA A 137 -0.66 -43.92 -3.14
C ALA A 137 -1.27 -45.09 -3.97
N SER A 138 -0.70 -45.37 -5.16
CA SER A 138 -1.13 -46.49 -5.99
C SER A 138 -0.84 -47.85 -5.34
N LEU A 139 0.33 -48.00 -4.67
CA LEU A 139 0.69 -49.21 -3.91
C LEU A 139 -0.28 -49.43 -2.74
N ASP A 140 -0.61 -48.38 -1.99
CA ASP A 140 -1.49 -48.46 -0.84
C ASP A 140 -2.92 -48.84 -1.27
N ALA A 141 -3.45 -48.18 -2.29
CA ALA A 141 -4.76 -48.53 -2.85
C ALA A 141 -4.85 -49.97 -3.33
N ARG A 142 -3.78 -50.46 -3.96
CA ARG A 142 -3.67 -51.85 -4.39
C ARG A 142 -3.64 -52.80 -3.20
N SER A 143 -2.82 -52.52 -2.20
CA SER A 143 -2.69 -53.34 -1.01
C SER A 143 -4.05 -53.52 -0.32
N ALA A 144 -4.77 -52.39 -0.15
CA ALA A 144 -6.12 -52.40 0.43
C ALA A 144 -7.12 -53.23 -0.38
N VAL A 145 -7.19 -53.06 -1.71
CA VAL A 145 -8.09 -53.81 -2.59
C VAL A 145 -7.72 -55.31 -2.59
N SER A 146 -6.45 -55.64 -2.56
CA SER A 146 -5.97 -57.01 -2.52
C SER A 146 -6.27 -57.66 -1.16
N GLY A 147 -6.11 -56.94 -0.06
CA GLY A 147 -6.51 -57.34 1.27
C GLY A 147 -8.03 -57.60 1.37
N ALA A 148 -8.84 -56.67 0.85
CA ALA A 148 -10.28 -56.84 0.77
C ALA A 148 -10.72 -58.08 -0.01
N LEU A 149 -10.06 -58.35 -1.15
CA LEU A 149 -10.33 -59.58 -1.91
C LEU A 149 -9.99 -60.83 -1.13
N LYS A 150 -8.82 -60.85 -0.43
CA LYS A 150 -8.41 -61.98 0.40
C LYS A 150 -9.42 -62.23 1.52
N GLU A 151 -9.86 -61.17 2.19
CA GLU A 151 -10.84 -61.24 3.25
C GLU A 151 -12.20 -61.79 2.73
N ALA A 152 -12.69 -61.24 1.64
CA ALA A 152 -13.93 -61.64 1.03
C ALA A 152 -13.93 -63.12 0.56
N ARG A 153 -12.77 -63.58 0.03
CA ARG A 153 -12.61 -65.03 -0.31
C ARG A 153 -12.63 -65.93 0.90
N GLY A 154 -12.06 -65.46 2.03
CA GLY A 154 -12.14 -66.19 3.29
C GLY A 154 -13.60 -66.39 3.74
N VAL A 155 -14.36 -65.33 3.69
CA VAL A 155 -15.80 -65.38 4.03
C VAL A 155 -16.57 -66.25 3.04
N GLU A 156 -16.32 -66.12 1.74
CA GLU A 156 -16.92 -66.99 0.73
C GLU A 156 -16.71 -68.43 1.07
N SER A 157 -15.47 -68.85 1.36
CA SER A 157 -15.14 -70.23 1.74
C SER A 157 -15.92 -70.65 2.99
N SER A 158 -15.95 -69.83 4.03
CA SER A 158 -16.67 -70.11 5.28
C SER A 158 -18.18 -70.28 5.05
N LEU A 159 -18.80 -69.49 4.19
CA LEU A 159 -20.21 -69.65 3.85
C LEU A 159 -20.46 -70.94 3.11
N TRP A 160 -19.64 -71.32 2.14
CA TRP A 160 -19.75 -72.58 1.42
C TRP A 160 -19.47 -73.78 2.33
N GLU A 161 -18.62 -73.66 3.35
CA GLU A 161 -18.38 -74.72 4.34
C GLU A 161 -19.52 -74.97 5.31
N LYS A 162 -20.34 -73.94 5.61
CA LYS A 162 -21.53 -74.03 6.46
C LYS A 162 -22.69 -74.79 5.82
N ILE A 163 -22.66 -75.00 4.52
CA ILE A 163 -23.72 -75.76 3.84
C ILE A 163 -23.68 -77.22 4.31
N PRO A 164 -24.79 -77.77 4.79
CA PRO A 164 -24.81 -79.18 5.18
C PRO A 164 -24.48 -80.09 3.99
N LYS A 165 -23.41 -80.88 4.13
CA LYS A 165 -22.82 -81.68 3.03
C LYS A 165 -23.54 -83.02 2.77
N ASN A 166 -24.37 -83.42 3.63
CA ASN A 166 -25.04 -84.76 3.65
C ASN A 166 -26.52 -84.74 3.12
N ILE A 167 -26.97 -83.59 2.61
CA ILE A 167 -28.29 -83.47 2.05
C ILE A 167 -28.27 -83.99 0.61
N ASN A 168 -29.15 -84.89 0.24
CA ASN A 168 -29.29 -85.40 -1.11
C ASN A 168 -29.87 -84.29 -2.03
N VAL A 169 -29.26 -84.08 -3.19
CA VAL A 169 -29.74 -83.11 -4.20
C VAL A 169 -30.93 -83.74 -4.93
N THR A 170 -32.11 -83.14 -4.78
CA THR A 170 -33.37 -83.65 -5.29
C THR A 170 -33.61 -83.42 -6.79
N SER A 171 -32.95 -82.49 -7.40
CA SER A 171 -32.99 -82.19 -8.83
C SER A 171 -31.62 -82.05 -9.42
N MET A 172 -31.32 -82.82 -10.45
CA MET A 172 -30.00 -82.73 -11.17
C MET A 172 -30.14 -82.22 -12.61
N ASN A 173 -31.26 -81.51 -12.86
CA ASN A 173 -31.61 -81.04 -14.21
C ASN A 173 -30.62 -79.98 -14.73
N GLY A 174 -30.00 -79.15 -13.86
CA GLY A 174 -29.03 -78.14 -14.21
C GLY A 174 -27.70 -78.78 -14.66
N LEU A 175 -27.15 -79.69 -13.85
CA LEU A 175 -25.92 -80.38 -14.19
C LEU A 175 -26.10 -81.29 -15.41
N SER A 176 -27.24 -82.04 -15.49
CA SER A 176 -27.55 -82.89 -16.63
C SER A 176 -27.67 -82.09 -17.94
N SER A 177 -28.40 -80.98 -17.92
CA SER A 177 -28.56 -80.10 -19.09
C SER A 177 -27.22 -79.53 -19.51
N SER A 178 -26.38 -79.04 -18.58
CA SER A 178 -25.05 -78.50 -18.87
C SER A 178 -24.11 -79.58 -19.40
N TYR A 179 -24.18 -80.79 -18.83
CA TYR A 179 -23.38 -81.89 -19.33
C TYR A 179 -23.80 -82.30 -20.76
N ALA A 180 -25.11 -82.41 -21.06
CA ALA A 180 -25.57 -82.66 -22.44
C ALA A 180 -25.13 -81.60 -23.44
N LYS A 181 -25.27 -80.32 -23.09
CA LYS A 181 -24.82 -79.20 -23.94
C LYS A 181 -23.33 -79.33 -24.25
N ILE A 182 -22.49 -79.67 -23.30
CA ILE A 182 -21.05 -79.86 -23.50
C ILE A 182 -20.77 -81.07 -24.36
N LYS A 183 -21.44 -82.16 -24.11
CA LYS A 183 -21.34 -83.39 -24.90
C LYS A 183 -21.65 -83.18 -26.37
N ASP A 184 -22.69 -82.37 -26.67
CA ASP A 184 -23.05 -81.99 -28.04
C ASP A 184 -22.07 -81.05 -28.74
N ARG A 185 -21.26 -80.31 -27.96
CA ARG A 185 -20.26 -79.38 -28.49
C ARG A 185 -18.88 -79.98 -28.71
N LEU A 186 -18.56 -81.07 -28.01
CA LEU A 186 -17.28 -81.72 -28.10
C LEU A 186 -17.18 -82.67 -29.30
N LEU A 187 -15.98 -82.72 -29.90
CA LEU A 187 -15.69 -83.70 -30.93
C LEU A 187 -15.54 -85.10 -30.28
N ALA A 188 -15.70 -86.15 -31.11
CA ALA A 188 -15.71 -87.55 -30.63
C ALA A 188 -14.45 -87.97 -29.83
N GLU A 189 -13.35 -87.25 -30.01
CA GLU A 189 -12.09 -87.53 -29.32
C GLU A 189 -11.84 -86.67 -28.08
N GLU A 190 -12.70 -85.69 -27.81
CA GLU A 190 -12.56 -84.79 -26.65
C GLU A 190 -13.23 -85.33 -25.40
N VAL A 191 -12.56 -85.22 -24.28
CA VAL A 191 -13.05 -85.76 -23.00
C VAL A 191 -13.71 -84.66 -22.17
N ILE A 192 -14.92 -84.96 -21.68
CA ILE A 192 -15.61 -84.07 -20.76
C ILE A 192 -14.84 -83.98 -19.44
N PRO A 193 -14.55 -82.76 -18.91
CA PRO A 193 -13.86 -82.58 -17.64
C PRO A 193 -14.64 -83.26 -16.49
N PHE A 194 -13.95 -84.05 -15.65
CA PHE A 194 -14.56 -84.78 -14.52
C PHE A 194 -15.68 -85.74 -14.89
N ASP A 195 -15.67 -86.29 -16.13
CA ASP A 195 -16.73 -87.15 -16.69
C ASP A 195 -17.15 -88.25 -15.75
N GLN A 196 -16.26 -89.04 -15.16
CA GLN A 196 -16.57 -90.08 -14.20
C GLN A 196 -17.31 -89.56 -12.97
N SER A 197 -16.86 -88.43 -12.41
CA SER A 197 -17.50 -87.83 -11.23
C SER A 197 -18.88 -87.29 -11.53
N ILE A 198 -19.08 -86.68 -12.73
CA ILE A 198 -20.37 -86.18 -13.15
C ILE A 198 -21.34 -87.34 -13.43
N ASN A 199 -20.92 -88.34 -14.17
CA ASN A 199 -21.73 -89.49 -14.45
C ASN A 199 -22.12 -90.29 -13.16
N SER A 200 -21.21 -90.43 -12.19
CA SER A 200 -21.52 -91.02 -10.89
C SER A 200 -22.61 -90.22 -10.16
N ILE A 201 -22.50 -88.92 -10.14
CA ILE A 201 -23.51 -88.02 -9.51
C ILE A 201 -24.84 -88.12 -10.24
N LEU A 202 -24.85 -88.12 -11.57
CA LEU A 202 -26.10 -88.21 -12.36
C LEU A 202 -26.77 -89.54 -12.30
N SER A 203 -26.04 -90.68 -12.09
CA SER A 203 -26.60 -92.04 -12.05
C SER A 203 -26.96 -92.47 -10.66
N SER A 204 -26.20 -92.16 -9.64
CA SER A 204 -26.35 -92.62 -8.26
C SER A 204 -26.98 -91.62 -7.30
N GLY A 205 -27.20 -90.43 -7.78
CA GLY A 205 -27.48 -89.26 -6.94
C GLY A 205 -26.24 -88.73 -6.30
N GLY A 206 -26.29 -87.44 -5.88
CA GLY A 206 -25.19 -86.72 -5.23
C GLY A 206 -25.69 -85.99 -4.02
N THR A 207 -24.82 -85.81 -3.04
CA THR A 207 -25.06 -84.91 -1.92
C THR A 207 -24.69 -83.50 -2.21
N THR A 208 -25.14 -82.54 -1.46
CA THR A 208 -24.71 -81.13 -1.50
C THR A 208 -23.20 -81.00 -1.45
N GLY A 209 -22.54 -81.85 -0.62
CA GLY A 209 -21.11 -81.92 -0.53
C GLY A 209 -20.40 -82.33 -1.84
N ASP A 210 -21.03 -83.23 -2.62
CA ASP A 210 -20.52 -83.69 -3.90
C ASP A 210 -20.62 -82.58 -4.96
N PHE A 211 -21.74 -81.90 -5.02
CA PHE A 211 -21.97 -80.80 -5.93
C PHE A 211 -21.04 -79.60 -5.62
N ILE A 212 -20.90 -79.29 -4.34
CA ILE A 212 -19.93 -78.20 -3.93
C ILE A 212 -18.51 -78.58 -4.30
N ARG A 213 -18.08 -79.82 -4.03
CA ARG A 213 -16.73 -80.27 -4.42
C ARG A 213 -16.52 -80.28 -5.93
N LEU A 214 -17.50 -80.77 -6.68
CA LEU A 214 -17.44 -80.78 -8.15
C LEU A 214 -17.34 -79.34 -8.69
N ARG A 215 -18.24 -78.44 -8.25
CA ARG A 215 -18.22 -77.03 -8.62
C ARG A 215 -16.87 -76.36 -8.28
N SER A 216 -16.34 -76.56 -7.07
CA SER A 216 -15.07 -75.98 -6.64
C SER A 216 -13.92 -76.42 -7.52
N ARG A 217 -13.82 -77.70 -7.90
CA ARG A 217 -12.83 -78.25 -8.79
C ARG A 217 -12.95 -77.72 -10.22
N LEU A 218 -14.14 -77.63 -10.74
CA LEU A 218 -14.45 -77.06 -12.05
C LEU A 218 -14.04 -75.59 -12.12
N MET A 219 -14.45 -74.83 -11.13
CA MET A 219 -14.09 -73.40 -11.02
C MET A 219 -12.59 -73.15 -10.85
N ALA A 220 -11.89 -73.99 -10.08
CA ALA A 220 -10.44 -73.93 -9.93
C ALA A 220 -9.73 -74.21 -11.27
N LYS A 221 -10.15 -75.21 -11.99
CA LYS A 221 -9.61 -75.55 -13.31
C LYS A 221 -9.90 -74.50 -14.34
N ALA A 222 -11.12 -73.96 -14.39
CA ALA A 222 -11.51 -72.85 -15.26
C ALA A 222 -10.59 -71.61 -15.06
N ARG A 223 -10.27 -71.27 -13.81
CA ARG A 223 -9.34 -70.20 -13.48
C ARG A 223 -7.93 -70.47 -14.03
N THR A 224 -7.41 -71.69 -13.88
CA THR A 224 -6.12 -72.07 -14.42
C THR A 224 -6.07 -71.98 -15.96
N LEU A 225 -7.10 -72.48 -16.60
CA LEU A 225 -7.24 -72.46 -18.07
C LEU A 225 -7.35 -71.04 -18.63
N ARG A 226 -8.07 -70.17 -17.93
CA ARG A 226 -8.07 -68.74 -18.30
C ARG A 226 -6.71 -68.10 -18.13
N ALA A 227 -5.96 -68.47 -17.11
CA ALA A 227 -4.61 -67.96 -16.94
C ALA A 227 -3.67 -68.40 -18.05
N SER A 228 -3.84 -69.61 -18.59
CA SER A 228 -3.11 -70.12 -19.76
C SER A 228 -3.68 -69.68 -21.12
N ARG A 229 -4.73 -68.83 -21.11
CA ARG A 229 -5.46 -68.33 -22.32
C ARG A 229 -6.24 -69.37 -23.08
N ASP A 230 -6.50 -70.51 -22.47
CA ASP A 230 -7.38 -71.54 -23.01
C ASP A 230 -8.83 -71.20 -22.57
N PHE A 231 -9.47 -70.32 -23.36
CA PHE A 231 -10.79 -69.76 -23.03
C PHE A 231 -11.90 -70.76 -23.32
N ASP A 232 -11.75 -71.65 -24.32
CA ASP A 232 -12.76 -72.63 -24.71
C ASP A 232 -12.86 -73.71 -23.66
N SER A 233 -11.74 -74.30 -23.26
CA SER A 233 -11.74 -75.24 -22.15
C SER A 233 -12.24 -74.64 -20.83
N ALA A 234 -11.93 -73.36 -20.57
CA ALA A 234 -12.42 -72.65 -19.38
C ALA A 234 -13.94 -72.47 -19.40
N ASP A 235 -14.54 -72.14 -20.58
CA ASP A 235 -15.99 -72.03 -20.74
C ASP A 235 -16.71 -73.35 -20.49
N ILE A 236 -16.14 -74.47 -20.96
CA ILE A 236 -16.66 -75.81 -20.67
C ILE A 236 -16.73 -76.07 -19.16
N HIS A 237 -15.65 -75.79 -18.45
CA HIS A 237 -15.63 -75.98 -16.98
C HIS A 237 -16.62 -75.04 -16.25
N ASP A 238 -16.75 -73.79 -16.71
CA ASP A 238 -17.70 -72.85 -16.11
C ASP A 238 -19.13 -73.28 -16.36
N THR A 239 -19.46 -73.76 -17.57
CA THR A 239 -20.79 -74.24 -17.92
C THR A 239 -21.22 -75.41 -17.01
N LEU A 240 -20.32 -76.38 -16.81
CA LEU A 240 -20.57 -77.50 -15.88
C LEU A 240 -20.68 -77.06 -14.42
N ALA A 241 -19.84 -76.10 -13.99
CA ALA A 241 -19.87 -75.52 -12.64
C ALA A 241 -21.18 -74.77 -12.41
N GLN A 242 -21.72 -74.06 -13.42
CA GLN A 242 -23.00 -73.38 -13.37
C GLN A 242 -24.15 -74.39 -13.27
N GLY A 243 -24.13 -75.43 -14.05
CA GLY A 243 -25.18 -76.52 -13.94
C GLY A 243 -25.20 -77.12 -12.56
N ALA A 244 -24.06 -77.41 -11.95
CA ALA A 244 -24.03 -77.91 -10.56
C ALA A 244 -24.59 -76.88 -9.55
N LEU A 245 -24.36 -75.59 -9.83
CA LEU A 245 -24.90 -74.51 -8.99
C LEU A 245 -26.42 -74.36 -9.14
N ASP A 246 -26.92 -74.44 -10.36
CA ASP A 246 -28.40 -74.37 -10.64
C ASP A 246 -29.17 -75.43 -9.92
N ASP A 247 -28.60 -76.60 -9.74
CA ASP A 247 -29.24 -77.70 -8.97
C ASP A 247 -29.16 -77.46 -7.47
N LEU A 248 -28.06 -76.97 -6.93
CA LEU A 248 -27.99 -76.55 -5.54
C LEU A 248 -28.96 -75.39 -5.23
N ASP A 249 -29.24 -74.53 -6.21
CA ASP A 249 -30.21 -73.42 -6.06
C ASP A 249 -31.68 -73.92 -5.87
N LYS A 250 -32.03 -74.98 -6.51
CA LYS A 250 -33.38 -75.55 -6.41
C LYS A 250 -33.68 -76.25 -5.08
N MET A 251 -32.67 -76.44 -4.23
CA MET A 251 -32.83 -77.10 -2.95
C MET A 251 -33.40 -76.22 -1.84
N ASP A 252 -33.60 -74.92 -2.06
CA ASP A 252 -34.11 -73.94 -1.10
C ASP A 252 -33.38 -73.99 0.28
N ILE A 253 -32.08 -74.11 0.25
CA ILE A 253 -31.22 -74.06 1.44
C ILE A 253 -30.78 -72.60 1.70
N PRO A 254 -31.27 -71.92 2.77
CA PRO A 254 -31.02 -70.52 2.99
C PRO A 254 -29.49 -70.16 3.02
N VAL A 255 -28.68 -71.01 3.67
CA VAL A 255 -27.21 -70.83 3.74
C VAL A 255 -26.59 -70.98 2.37
N ALA A 256 -27.11 -71.82 1.46
CA ALA A 256 -26.59 -71.94 0.09
C ALA A 256 -26.98 -70.75 -0.75
N GLN A 257 -28.15 -70.16 -0.52
CA GLN A 257 -28.50 -68.86 -1.18
C GLN A 257 -27.62 -67.72 -0.73
N GLU A 258 -27.37 -67.61 0.58
CA GLU A 258 -26.43 -66.59 1.12
C GLU A 258 -25.01 -66.75 0.55
N ALA A 259 -24.44 -67.97 0.53
CA ALA A 259 -23.14 -68.26 -0.04
C ALA A 259 -23.06 -67.87 -1.52
N ARG A 260 -24.11 -68.15 -2.29
CA ARG A 260 -24.19 -67.80 -3.70
C ARG A 260 -24.29 -66.30 -3.94
N ASP A 261 -25.16 -65.61 -3.23
CA ASP A 261 -25.35 -64.19 -3.37
C ASP A 261 -24.09 -63.44 -2.99
N PHE A 262 -23.39 -63.89 -1.95
CA PHE A 262 -22.07 -63.40 -1.60
C PHE A 262 -21.05 -63.64 -2.71
N SER A 263 -20.98 -64.89 -3.28
CA SER A 263 -20.11 -65.22 -4.40
C SER A 263 -20.35 -64.35 -5.63
N ARG A 264 -21.65 -64.06 -5.94
CA ARG A 264 -22.05 -63.20 -7.04
C ARG A 264 -21.53 -61.77 -6.80
N MET A 265 -21.77 -61.20 -5.64
CA MET A 265 -21.31 -59.89 -5.25
C MET A 265 -19.78 -59.81 -5.30
N LEU A 266 -19.07 -60.83 -4.80
CA LEU A 266 -17.61 -60.91 -4.87
C LEU A 266 -17.10 -60.84 -6.31
N HIS A 267 -17.73 -61.62 -7.21
CA HIS A 267 -17.41 -61.63 -8.63
C HIS A 267 -17.68 -60.29 -9.28
N ASP A 268 -18.79 -59.65 -8.99
CA ASP A 268 -19.16 -58.36 -9.55
C ASP A 268 -18.17 -57.28 -9.11
N GLN A 269 -17.76 -57.28 -7.84
CA GLN A 269 -16.83 -56.27 -7.35
C GLN A 269 -15.38 -56.48 -7.82
N PHE A 270 -14.87 -57.72 -7.85
CA PHE A 270 -13.44 -57.99 -8.09
C PHE A 270 -13.11 -58.56 -9.46
N SER A 271 -14.06 -59.14 -10.19
CA SER A 271 -13.80 -59.76 -11.50
C SER A 271 -14.36 -58.96 -12.68
N ARG A 272 -15.49 -58.27 -12.49
CA ARG A 272 -16.17 -57.51 -13.55
C ARG A 272 -15.90 -56.00 -13.52
N SER A 273 -15.46 -55.48 -12.35
CA SER A 273 -15.16 -54.06 -12.18
C SER A 273 -13.68 -53.75 -12.47
N PHE A 274 -13.33 -52.47 -12.42
CA PHE A 274 -11.93 -52.02 -12.54
C PHE A 274 -11.03 -52.54 -11.41
N ALA A 275 -11.60 -52.94 -10.27
CA ALA A 275 -10.86 -53.53 -9.15
C ALA A 275 -10.08 -54.82 -9.59
N LYS A 276 -10.51 -55.48 -10.67
CA LYS A 276 -9.75 -56.56 -11.30
C LYS A 276 -8.31 -56.16 -11.62
N SER A 277 -8.10 -54.92 -12.00
CA SER A 277 -6.76 -54.40 -12.32
C SER A 277 -5.82 -54.43 -11.13
N ALA A 278 -6.32 -54.35 -9.91
CA ALA A 278 -5.54 -54.45 -8.68
C ALA A 278 -5.17 -55.87 -8.31
N SER A 279 -5.95 -56.87 -8.71
CA SER A 279 -5.83 -58.25 -8.27
C SER A 279 -5.42 -59.23 -9.38
N ALA A 280 -5.60 -58.89 -10.66
CA ALA A 280 -5.27 -59.78 -11.79
C ALA A 280 -3.77 -60.02 -11.91
N THR A 281 -3.40 -61.34 -11.91
CA THR A 281 -2.04 -61.79 -12.18
C THR A 281 -1.95 -62.47 -13.56
N ASP A 282 -0.81 -62.50 -14.14
CA ASP A 282 -0.53 -63.31 -15.31
C ASP A 282 -0.19 -64.79 -14.94
N ALA A 283 0.20 -65.57 -15.92
CA ALA A 283 0.54 -66.95 -15.70
C ALA A 283 1.78 -67.19 -14.82
N THR A 284 2.63 -66.17 -14.66
CA THR A 284 3.81 -66.21 -13.81
C THR A 284 3.52 -65.72 -12.38
N GLY A 285 2.31 -65.34 -12.08
CA GLY A 285 1.90 -64.75 -10.81
C GLY A 285 2.21 -63.23 -10.71
N ALA A 286 2.83 -62.67 -11.72
CA ALA A 286 3.06 -61.24 -11.79
C ALA A 286 1.77 -60.48 -12.08
N THR A 287 1.71 -59.26 -11.59
CA THR A 287 0.48 -58.44 -11.73
C THR A 287 0.38 -57.87 -13.12
N ARG A 288 -0.77 -58.01 -13.79
CA ARG A 288 -1.03 -57.45 -15.13
C ARG A 288 -0.97 -55.92 -15.19
N THR A 289 -1.35 -55.27 -14.13
CA THR A 289 -1.16 -53.82 -13.98
C THR A 289 -0.05 -53.61 -12.96
N PRO A 290 1.06 -52.90 -13.34
CA PRO A 290 2.07 -52.53 -12.37
C PRO A 290 1.42 -51.80 -11.17
N PRO A 291 1.75 -52.23 -9.93
CA PRO A 291 1.08 -51.70 -8.73
C PRO A 291 1.20 -50.18 -8.62
N GLU A 292 2.32 -49.64 -9.07
CA GLU A 292 2.69 -48.25 -8.97
C GLU A 292 1.84 -47.31 -9.78
N ILE A 293 1.17 -47.81 -10.85
CA ILE A 293 0.40 -47.00 -11.77
C ILE A 293 -1.12 -47.28 -11.70
N LEU A 294 -1.57 -48.03 -10.67
CA LEU A 294 -2.99 -48.40 -10.55
C LEU A 294 -3.93 -47.19 -10.57
N LEU A 295 -3.68 -46.21 -9.70
CA LEU A 295 -4.47 -44.99 -9.62
C LEU A 295 -4.27 -44.08 -10.83
N GLU A 296 -3.05 -44.02 -11.38
CA GLU A 296 -2.78 -43.28 -12.61
C GLU A 296 -3.56 -43.84 -13.80
N ARG A 297 -3.64 -45.18 -13.91
CA ARG A 297 -4.44 -45.84 -14.95
C ARG A 297 -5.94 -45.61 -14.76
N ALA A 298 -6.43 -45.67 -13.52
CA ALA A 298 -7.82 -45.35 -13.20
C ALA A 298 -8.14 -43.90 -13.54
N PHE A 299 -7.29 -42.97 -13.15
CA PHE A 299 -7.45 -41.54 -13.41
C PHE A 299 -7.29 -41.17 -14.88
N GLY A 300 -6.33 -41.80 -15.58
CA GLY A 300 -6.03 -41.56 -16.99
C GLY A 300 -7.17 -41.85 -17.96
N ALA A 301 -8.20 -42.59 -17.50
CA ALA A 301 -9.43 -42.79 -18.26
C ALA A 301 -10.23 -41.49 -18.47
N GLY A 302 -10.07 -40.50 -17.57
CA GLY A 302 -10.67 -39.17 -17.61
C GLY A 302 -12.18 -39.15 -17.41
N GLY A 303 -12.72 -37.99 -17.05
CA GLY A 303 -14.14 -37.71 -16.90
C GLY A 303 -14.91 -38.77 -16.10
N THR A 304 -16.13 -39.06 -16.54
CA THR A 304 -17.03 -40.06 -15.92
C THR A 304 -16.42 -41.47 -15.83
N LYS A 305 -15.59 -41.86 -16.82
CA LYS A 305 -14.95 -43.18 -16.78
C LYS A 305 -13.89 -43.27 -15.67
N GLY A 306 -13.11 -42.25 -15.46
CA GLY A 306 -12.16 -42.17 -14.34
C GLY A 306 -12.89 -42.19 -12.99
N GLU A 307 -14.01 -41.47 -12.86
CA GLU A 307 -14.84 -41.51 -11.68
C GLU A 307 -15.36 -42.91 -11.39
N VAL A 308 -15.89 -43.59 -12.41
CA VAL A 308 -16.39 -44.99 -12.25
C VAL A 308 -15.26 -45.91 -11.79
N GLN A 309 -14.04 -45.78 -12.36
CA GLN A 309 -12.91 -46.63 -11.97
C GLN A 309 -12.48 -46.37 -10.51
N PHE A 310 -12.49 -45.13 -10.06
CA PHE A 310 -12.23 -44.78 -8.66
C PHE A 310 -13.32 -45.34 -7.74
N LYS A 311 -14.62 -45.27 -8.13
CA LYS A 311 -15.74 -45.89 -7.43
C LYS A 311 -15.60 -47.40 -7.33
N ASP A 312 -15.17 -48.07 -8.40
CA ASP A 312 -14.99 -49.51 -8.43
C ASP A 312 -13.94 -49.98 -7.40
N LEU A 313 -12.77 -49.27 -7.32
CA LEU A 313 -11.77 -49.56 -6.29
C LEU A 313 -12.34 -49.37 -4.88
N GLN A 314 -13.08 -48.30 -4.66
CA GLN A 314 -13.71 -48.02 -3.37
C GLN A 314 -14.76 -49.09 -2.99
N ARG A 315 -15.66 -49.42 -3.94
CA ARG A 315 -16.69 -50.45 -3.71
C ARG A 315 -16.13 -51.81 -3.39
N ALA A 316 -15.01 -52.18 -4.05
CA ALA A 316 -14.31 -53.41 -3.78
C ALA A 316 -13.71 -53.44 -2.37
N ALA A 317 -13.13 -52.34 -1.93
CA ALA A 317 -12.59 -52.17 -0.58
C ALA A 317 -13.71 -52.20 0.47
N ASP A 318 -14.80 -51.46 0.26
CA ASP A 318 -15.96 -51.43 1.14
C ASP A 318 -16.66 -52.81 1.22
N PHE A 319 -16.60 -53.59 0.14
CA PHE A 319 -17.06 -54.97 0.15
C PHE A 319 -16.18 -55.87 1.04
N GLY A 320 -14.85 -55.64 1.01
CA GLY A 320 -13.92 -56.30 1.92
C GLY A 320 -14.21 -55.99 3.38
N ASP A 321 -14.50 -54.73 3.72
CA ASP A 321 -14.87 -54.35 5.09
C ASP A 321 -16.16 -55.03 5.56
N ARG A 322 -17.16 -55.10 4.68
CA ARG A 322 -18.41 -55.86 4.97
C ARG A 322 -18.16 -57.34 5.14
N ALA A 323 -17.25 -57.92 4.33
CA ALA A 323 -16.83 -59.31 4.49
C ALA A 323 -16.14 -59.55 5.84
N ALA A 324 -15.23 -58.62 6.24
CA ALA A 324 -14.60 -58.70 7.55
C ALA A 324 -15.60 -58.67 8.70
N ALA A 325 -16.58 -57.77 8.62
CA ALA A 325 -17.67 -57.68 9.60
C ALA A 325 -18.51 -58.96 9.64
N LEU A 326 -18.83 -59.50 8.46
CA LEU A 326 -19.56 -60.80 8.38
C LEU A 326 -18.74 -61.96 8.97
N ARG A 327 -17.43 -62.01 8.74
CA ARG A 327 -16.56 -63.04 9.33
C ARG A 327 -16.63 -63.02 10.87
N HIS A 328 -16.51 -61.82 11.46
CA HIS A 328 -16.59 -61.66 12.92
C HIS A 328 -17.95 -62.09 13.45
N SER A 329 -19.04 -61.74 12.76
CA SER A 329 -20.38 -62.22 13.09
C SER A 329 -20.52 -63.73 12.99
N LEU A 330 -19.88 -64.34 11.99
CA LEU A 330 -19.90 -65.82 11.82
C LEU A 330 -19.07 -66.57 12.88
N ALA A 331 -18.11 -65.88 13.54
CA ALA A 331 -17.27 -66.39 14.62
C ALA A 331 -17.74 -66.00 16.02
N ASP A 332 -18.92 -65.36 16.17
CA ASP A 332 -19.41 -64.77 17.43
C ASP A 332 -18.41 -63.76 18.07
N GLU A 333 -17.57 -63.11 17.25
CA GLU A 333 -16.62 -62.09 17.67
C GLU A 333 -17.21 -60.68 17.45
N THR A 334 -16.78 -59.75 18.30
CA THR A 334 -17.15 -58.34 18.08
C THR A 334 -16.46 -57.83 16.82
N PRO A 335 -17.20 -57.26 15.83
CA PRO A 335 -16.57 -56.76 14.61
C PRO A 335 -15.61 -55.58 14.93
N PRO A 336 -14.51 -55.40 14.20
CA PRO A 336 -13.62 -54.28 14.37
C PRO A 336 -14.35 -52.99 14.14
N ILE A 337 -14.11 -51.98 14.99
CA ILE A 337 -14.70 -50.66 14.86
C ILE A 337 -14.04 -49.93 13.70
N GLY A 338 -14.79 -49.66 12.62
CA GLY A 338 -14.40 -48.83 11.50
C GLY A 338 -14.05 -49.59 10.22
N SER A 339 -14.11 -48.88 9.11
CA SER A 339 -13.70 -49.34 7.79
C SER A 339 -12.17 -49.41 7.75
N MET A 340 -11.59 -50.52 7.33
CA MET A 340 -10.14 -50.70 7.19
C MET A 340 -9.72 -50.49 5.74
N PHE A 341 -10.27 -51.27 4.81
CA PHE A 341 -9.87 -51.22 3.41
C PHE A 341 -10.47 -50.04 2.67
N GLY A 342 -11.71 -49.68 2.96
CA GLY A 342 -12.41 -48.56 2.35
C GLY A 342 -11.75 -47.23 2.68
N ALA A 343 -11.40 -47.02 3.96
CA ALA A 343 -10.68 -45.83 4.39
C ALA A 343 -9.28 -45.73 3.75
N ASP A 344 -8.56 -46.85 3.64
CA ASP A 344 -7.24 -46.90 3.04
C ASP A 344 -7.26 -46.53 1.54
N VAL A 345 -8.25 -47.06 0.79
CA VAL A 345 -8.46 -46.71 -0.61
C VAL A 345 -8.83 -45.24 -0.77
N ALA A 346 -9.74 -44.71 0.05
CA ALA A 346 -10.14 -43.31 0.03
C ALA A 346 -8.92 -42.39 0.28
N ASN A 347 -8.17 -42.67 1.33
CA ASN A 347 -6.95 -41.92 1.68
C ASN A 347 -5.87 -41.99 0.57
N ALA A 348 -5.72 -43.17 -0.06
CA ALA A 348 -4.79 -43.33 -1.16
C ALA A 348 -5.22 -42.52 -2.39
N GLN A 349 -6.52 -42.54 -2.74
CA GLN A 349 -7.07 -41.77 -3.83
C GLN A 349 -6.92 -40.26 -3.58
N GLU A 350 -7.18 -39.81 -2.36
CA GLU A 350 -7.04 -38.41 -1.98
C GLU A 350 -5.59 -37.94 -2.07
N ARG A 351 -4.64 -38.73 -1.53
CA ARG A 351 -3.19 -38.43 -1.65
C ARG A 351 -2.72 -38.39 -3.10
N PHE A 352 -3.21 -39.31 -3.94
CA PHE A 352 -2.92 -39.33 -5.37
C PHE A 352 -3.38 -38.05 -6.06
N LEU A 353 -4.65 -37.63 -5.86
CA LEU A 353 -5.21 -36.42 -6.47
C LEU A 353 -4.53 -35.15 -5.95
N SER A 354 -4.22 -35.12 -4.65
CA SER A 354 -3.46 -34.05 -4.02
C SER A 354 -2.09 -33.88 -4.70
N LYS A 355 -1.39 -34.97 -4.93
CA LYS A 355 -0.08 -34.93 -5.59
C LYS A 355 -0.14 -34.46 -7.04
N LEU A 356 -1.13 -34.94 -7.80
CA LEU A 356 -1.37 -34.46 -9.17
C LEU A 356 -1.70 -32.96 -9.21
N ALA A 357 -2.47 -32.47 -8.22
CA ALA A 357 -2.75 -31.03 -8.10
C ALA A 357 -1.48 -30.23 -7.82
N GLN A 358 -0.55 -30.77 -6.99
CA GLN A 358 0.76 -30.16 -6.77
C GLN A 358 1.66 -30.17 -8.01
N GLU A 359 1.67 -31.25 -8.77
CA GLU A 359 2.45 -31.37 -10.01
C GLU A 359 1.94 -30.46 -11.12
N ALA A 360 0.65 -30.05 -11.08
CA ALA A 360 0.13 -28.99 -11.92
C ALA A 360 0.73 -27.61 -11.60
N ALA A 361 1.54 -27.52 -10.52
CA ALA A 361 2.18 -26.31 -10.03
C ALA A 361 3.70 -26.52 -9.82
N PRO A 362 4.50 -26.75 -10.86
CA PRO A 362 5.93 -27.02 -10.75
C PRO A 362 6.66 -25.85 -10.08
N GLY A 363 7.60 -26.18 -9.17
CA GLY A 363 8.45 -25.20 -8.51
C GLY A 363 7.83 -24.49 -7.29
N GLY A 364 6.73 -25.00 -6.75
CA GLY A 364 6.09 -24.43 -5.56
C GLY A 364 5.26 -23.16 -5.83
N VAL A 365 5.27 -22.67 -7.06
CA VAL A 365 4.42 -21.55 -7.52
C VAL A 365 3.22 -22.14 -8.26
N ILE A 366 2.09 -22.10 -7.60
CA ILE A 366 0.83 -22.56 -8.19
C ILE A 366 0.41 -21.60 -9.31
N ASN A 367 0.21 -22.16 -10.50
CA ASN A 367 -0.44 -21.42 -11.59
C ASN A 367 -1.97 -21.55 -11.44
N PRO A 368 -2.69 -20.49 -11.07
CA PRO A 368 -4.13 -20.55 -10.81
C PRO A 368 -4.93 -21.07 -12.00
N THR A 369 -4.50 -20.74 -13.22
CA THR A 369 -5.14 -21.19 -14.47
C THR A 369 -4.99 -22.70 -14.68
N LYS A 370 -3.80 -23.23 -14.40
CA LYS A 370 -3.57 -24.69 -14.51
C LYS A 370 -4.36 -25.44 -13.46
N LEU A 371 -4.43 -24.91 -12.26
CA LEU A 371 -5.16 -25.53 -11.15
C LEU A 371 -6.68 -25.52 -11.41
N ASN A 372 -7.22 -24.42 -11.92
CA ASN A 372 -8.63 -24.37 -12.31
C ASN A 372 -8.92 -25.35 -13.47
N ARG A 373 -8.04 -25.47 -14.45
CA ARG A 373 -8.18 -26.50 -15.51
C ARG A 373 -8.16 -27.91 -14.93
N PHE A 374 -7.33 -28.15 -13.92
CA PHE A 374 -7.30 -29.42 -13.22
C PHE A 374 -8.62 -29.71 -12.52
N ILE A 375 -9.19 -28.72 -11.80
CA ILE A 375 -10.50 -28.84 -11.15
C ILE A 375 -11.59 -29.15 -12.18
N GLU A 376 -11.67 -28.37 -13.27
CA GLU A 376 -12.70 -28.56 -14.30
C GLU A 376 -12.57 -29.91 -15.01
N LYS A 377 -11.34 -30.27 -15.40
CA LYS A 377 -11.08 -31.55 -16.09
C LYS A 377 -11.44 -32.76 -15.20
N ASN A 378 -11.31 -32.64 -13.90
CA ASN A 378 -11.46 -33.73 -12.94
C ASN A 378 -12.65 -33.53 -12.00
N LYS A 379 -13.59 -32.70 -12.41
CA LYS A 379 -14.77 -32.33 -11.62
C LYS A 379 -15.51 -33.53 -11.05
N ASP A 380 -15.72 -34.56 -11.86
CA ASP A 380 -16.48 -35.76 -11.50
C ASP A 380 -15.74 -36.55 -10.41
N VAL A 381 -14.44 -36.74 -10.56
CA VAL A 381 -13.62 -37.44 -9.55
C VAL A 381 -13.50 -36.61 -8.28
N LEU A 382 -13.25 -35.31 -8.39
CA LEU A 382 -13.10 -34.39 -7.24
C LEU A 382 -14.41 -34.18 -6.46
N SER A 383 -15.57 -34.44 -7.07
CA SER A 383 -16.85 -34.37 -6.36
C SER A 383 -16.92 -35.34 -5.16
N ARG A 384 -16.15 -36.42 -5.18
CA ARG A 384 -16.03 -37.40 -4.10
C ARG A 384 -15.13 -36.96 -2.95
N PHE A 385 -14.31 -35.94 -3.17
CA PHE A 385 -13.35 -35.40 -2.20
C PHE A 385 -13.59 -33.90 -2.00
N PRO A 386 -14.73 -33.53 -1.36
CA PRO A 386 -15.16 -32.13 -1.26
C PRO A 386 -14.14 -31.25 -0.53
N GLU A 387 -13.49 -31.80 0.51
CA GLU A 387 -12.45 -31.07 1.26
C GLU A 387 -11.23 -30.80 0.38
N LEU A 388 -10.72 -31.82 -0.31
CA LEU A 388 -9.58 -31.65 -1.23
C LEU A 388 -9.93 -30.68 -2.36
N LYS A 389 -11.14 -30.78 -2.93
CA LYS A 389 -11.62 -29.84 -3.95
C LYS A 389 -11.63 -28.40 -3.42
N ALA A 390 -12.11 -28.19 -2.19
CA ALA A 390 -12.11 -26.88 -1.54
C ALA A 390 -10.67 -26.37 -1.30
N ASP A 391 -9.78 -27.22 -0.81
CA ASP A 391 -8.38 -26.87 -0.58
C ASP A 391 -7.68 -26.47 -1.89
N ILE A 392 -7.90 -27.21 -2.98
CA ILE A 392 -7.36 -26.90 -4.30
C ILE A 392 -7.92 -25.56 -4.82
N SER A 393 -9.22 -25.32 -4.65
CA SER A 393 -9.84 -24.06 -5.05
C SER A 393 -9.29 -22.88 -4.25
N ASN A 394 -9.22 -23.03 -2.93
CA ASN A 394 -8.67 -22.02 -2.02
C ASN A 394 -7.20 -21.68 -2.37
N ALA A 395 -6.41 -22.68 -2.75
CA ALA A 395 -5.03 -22.43 -3.17
C ALA A 395 -4.96 -21.67 -4.51
N ALA A 396 -5.84 -21.98 -5.46
CA ALA A 396 -5.93 -21.24 -6.72
C ALA A 396 -6.33 -19.78 -6.47
N ASP A 397 -7.28 -19.52 -5.59
CA ASP A 397 -7.76 -18.19 -5.23
C ASP A 397 -6.69 -17.40 -4.46
N ALA A 398 -6.01 -18.03 -3.51
CA ALA A 398 -4.92 -17.41 -2.76
C ALA A 398 -3.76 -16.99 -3.67
N GLN A 399 -3.40 -17.82 -4.65
CA GLN A 399 -2.37 -17.49 -5.64
C GLN A 399 -2.80 -16.36 -6.59
N ARG A 400 -4.08 -16.33 -6.96
CA ARG A 400 -4.65 -15.24 -7.77
C ARG A 400 -4.63 -13.93 -6.99
N SER A 401 -5.00 -13.96 -5.72
CA SER A 401 -4.93 -12.82 -4.80
C SER A 401 -3.50 -12.32 -4.62
N LEU A 402 -2.52 -13.23 -4.46
CA LEU A 402 -1.10 -12.87 -4.38
C LEU A 402 -0.65 -12.16 -5.65
N ALA A 403 -0.89 -12.73 -6.83
CA ALA A 403 -0.49 -12.13 -8.10
C ALA A 403 -1.12 -10.75 -8.31
N GLN A 404 -2.39 -10.57 -7.92
CA GLN A 404 -3.07 -9.28 -7.95
C GLN A 404 -2.45 -8.28 -6.95
N THR A 405 -2.13 -8.73 -5.73
CA THR A 405 -1.48 -7.88 -4.71
C THR A 405 -0.10 -7.43 -5.16
N GLU A 406 0.70 -8.30 -5.76
CA GLU A 406 2.00 -7.96 -6.33
C GLU A 406 1.90 -7.00 -7.51
N LEU A 407 0.90 -7.17 -8.38
CA LEU A 407 0.64 -6.25 -9.48
C LEU A 407 0.28 -4.86 -8.97
N LEU A 408 -0.66 -4.79 -8.01
CA LEU A 408 -1.07 -3.54 -7.37
C LEU A 408 0.10 -2.89 -6.62
N GLY A 409 0.92 -3.70 -5.94
CA GLY A 409 2.14 -3.24 -5.27
C GLY A 409 3.13 -2.61 -6.26
N ARG A 410 3.39 -3.26 -7.40
CA ARG A 410 4.23 -2.72 -8.48
C ARG A 410 3.65 -1.44 -9.07
N GLN A 411 2.34 -1.38 -9.33
CA GLN A 411 1.66 -0.18 -9.82
C GLN A 411 1.73 0.96 -8.80
N ALA A 412 1.51 0.68 -7.52
CA ALA A 412 1.63 1.66 -6.45
C ALA A 412 3.06 2.20 -6.33
N SER A 413 4.07 1.33 -6.33
CA SER A 413 5.48 1.74 -6.31
C SER A 413 5.85 2.57 -7.53
N GLN A 414 5.39 2.20 -8.73
CA GLN A 414 5.59 2.99 -9.94
C GLN A 414 4.84 4.33 -9.90
N ALA A 415 3.62 4.36 -9.34
CA ALA A 415 2.86 5.59 -9.17
C ALA A 415 3.54 6.54 -8.17
N VAL A 416 4.10 6.02 -7.08
CA VAL A 416 4.92 6.78 -6.13
C VAL A 416 6.19 7.30 -6.84
N ALA A 417 6.87 6.47 -7.60
CA ALA A 417 8.07 6.86 -8.36
C ALA A 417 7.77 7.86 -9.50
N LYS A 418 6.64 7.72 -10.21
CA LYS A 418 6.24 8.61 -11.32
C LYS A 418 5.56 9.90 -10.86
N ARG A 419 4.89 9.92 -9.73
CA ARG A 419 4.37 11.14 -9.10
C ARG A 419 5.44 11.92 -8.34
N ALA A 420 6.55 11.81 -8.79
CA ALA A 420 7.80 12.59 -8.91
C ALA A 420 7.95 13.92 -8.11
N VAL A 421 6.95 14.41 -7.41
CA VAL A 421 7.16 15.49 -6.43
C VAL A 421 7.83 14.92 -5.18
N PHE A 422 7.39 13.73 -4.72
CA PHE A 422 7.94 13.10 -3.52
C PHE A 422 9.35 12.55 -3.74
N SER A 423 9.59 11.79 -4.80
CA SER A 423 10.93 11.25 -5.07
C SER A 423 11.95 12.33 -5.44
N LYS A 424 11.51 13.40 -6.13
CA LYS A 424 12.36 14.55 -6.41
C LYS A 424 12.76 15.30 -5.16
N ILE A 425 11.91 15.32 -4.13
CA ILE A 425 12.15 15.99 -2.86
C ILE A 425 12.93 15.09 -1.91
N ALA A 426 12.59 13.80 -1.84
CA ALA A 426 13.31 12.84 -1.01
C ALA A 426 14.79 12.69 -1.41
N ASN A 427 15.07 12.81 -2.72
CA ASN A 427 16.42 12.70 -3.27
C ASN A 427 17.22 14.02 -3.26
N LEU A 428 16.61 15.16 -2.90
CA LEU A 428 17.32 16.42 -2.78
C LEU A 428 17.86 16.55 -1.35
N GLU A 429 19.15 16.79 -1.22
CA GLU A 429 19.79 16.99 0.09
C GLU A 429 19.32 18.27 0.79
N ASN A 430 18.76 19.22 0.03
CA ASN A 430 18.32 20.51 0.55
C ASN A 430 16.82 20.71 0.41
N PRO A 431 16.05 20.76 1.53
CA PRO A 431 14.60 20.99 1.53
C PRO A 431 14.18 22.31 0.87
N ILE A 432 14.99 23.36 0.98
CA ILE A 432 14.74 24.68 0.38
C ILE A 432 14.80 24.59 -1.15
N ALA A 433 15.83 23.91 -1.67
CA ALA A 433 15.96 23.66 -3.10
C ALA A 433 14.79 22.81 -3.65
N SER A 434 14.30 21.89 -2.84
CA SER A 434 13.14 21.06 -3.16
C SER A 434 11.87 21.89 -3.35
N VAL A 435 11.57 22.76 -2.39
CA VAL A 435 10.44 23.68 -2.48
C VAL A 435 10.60 24.64 -3.66
N ASN A 436 11.81 25.18 -3.86
CA ASN A 436 12.10 26.08 -4.99
C ASN A 436 11.83 25.40 -6.34
N LYS A 437 12.20 24.12 -6.49
CA LYS A 437 11.95 23.34 -7.70
C LYS A 437 10.45 23.11 -7.95
N VAL A 438 9.68 22.90 -6.89
CA VAL A 438 8.21 22.79 -6.97
C VAL A 438 7.59 24.10 -7.40
N LEU A 439 8.00 25.21 -6.79
CA LEU A 439 7.49 26.55 -7.13
C LEU A 439 7.85 26.99 -8.55
N SER A 440 8.91 26.42 -9.15
CA SER A 440 9.36 26.70 -10.54
C SER A 440 8.82 25.67 -11.55
N GLY A 441 8.17 24.62 -11.08
CA GLY A 441 7.72 23.49 -11.90
C GLY A 441 6.37 23.75 -12.59
N PRO A 442 5.94 22.81 -13.44
CA PRO A 442 4.58 22.83 -13.98
C PRO A 442 3.59 22.54 -12.84
N ARG A 443 2.46 23.27 -12.80
CA ARG A 443 1.40 23.16 -11.78
C ARG A 443 1.91 23.39 -10.34
N PRO A 444 2.55 24.53 -10.06
CA PRO A 444 3.22 24.77 -8.79
C PRO A 444 2.26 24.69 -7.59
N PHE A 445 1.04 25.18 -7.72
CA PHE A 445 0.05 25.19 -6.62
C PHE A 445 -0.49 23.82 -6.27
N GLU A 446 -0.73 22.97 -7.26
CA GLU A 446 -1.15 21.58 -7.03
C GLU A 446 -0.07 20.81 -6.28
N GLN A 447 1.18 20.93 -6.76
CA GLN A 447 2.32 20.27 -6.14
C GLN A 447 2.61 20.83 -4.75
N TYR A 448 2.50 22.13 -4.56
CA TYR A 448 2.66 22.79 -3.27
C TYR A 448 1.58 22.35 -2.27
N GLY A 449 0.32 22.24 -2.71
CA GLY A 449 -0.76 21.71 -1.89
C GLY A 449 -0.56 20.25 -1.48
N GLN A 450 0.06 19.43 -2.32
CA GLN A 450 0.43 18.06 -1.97
C GLN A 450 1.52 18.04 -0.89
N LEU A 451 2.56 18.88 -1.01
CA LEU A 451 3.62 19.01 -0.01
C LEU A 451 3.09 19.53 1.33
N SER A 452 2.20 20.51 1.28
CA SER A 452 1.54 21.05 2.46
C SER A 452 0.78 19.99 3.25
N ARG A 453 -0.01 19.15 2.55
CA ARG A 453 -0.71 18.00 3.17
C ARG A 453 0.26 17.02 3.80
N LEU A 454 1.38 16.76 3.13
CA LEU A 454 2.41 15.89 3.65
C LEU A 454 3.06 16.48 4.91
N ALA A 455 3.42 17.77 4.90
CA ALA A 455 3.97 18.45 6.06
C ALA A 455 3.01 18.39 7.26
N LYS A 456 1.72 18.62 7.03
CA LYS A 456 0.70 18.48 8.09
C LYS A 456 0.63 17.06 8.65
N SER A 457 0.70 16.04 7.79
CA SER A 457 0.68 14.64 8.25
C SER A 457 1.94 14.24 9.02
N GLY A 458 3.05 14.94 8.82
CA GLY A 458 4.30 14.78 9.56
C GLY A 458 4.35 15.48 10.92
N GLY A 459 3.27 16.20 11.29
CA GLY A 459 3.16 16.89 12.55
C GLY A 459 3.70 18.32 12.54
N ARG A 460 3.68 18.96 13.73
CA ARG A 460 4.00 20.39 13.87
C ARG A 460 5.41 20.74 13.39
N SER A 461 6.40 19.93 13.77
CA SER A 461 7.80 20.17 13.37
C SER A 461 8.00 20.11 11.86
N ALA A 462 7.35 19.18 11.16
CA ALA A 462 7.39 19.07 9.71
C ALA A 462 6.69 20.25 9.02
N LEU A 463 5.56 20.71 9.58
CA LEU A 463 4.81 21.86 9.09
C LEU A 463 5.64 23.15 9.22
N ASP A 464 6.27 23.36 10.38
CA ASP A 464 7.14 24.48 10.64
C ASP A 464 8.39 24.45 9.74
N GLY A 465 9.00 23.27 9.57
CA GLY A 465 10.11 23.07 8.62
C GLY A 465 9.73 23.35 7.17
N PHE A 466 8.52 22.97 6.75
CA PHE A 466 7.99 23.27 5.42
C PHE A 466 7.74 24.76 5.22
N ARG A 467 7.19 25.45 6.24
CA ARG A 467 7.01 26.91 6.25
C ARG A 467 8.36 27.62 6.06
N THR A 468 9.35 27.25 6.87
CA THR A 468 10.70 27.82 6.80
C THR A 468 11.34 27.56 5.43
N SER A 469 11.22 26.33 4.89
CA SER A 469 11.73 26.00 3.56
C SER A 469 11.08 26.82 2.46
N THR A 470 9.78 27.08 2.56
CA THR A 470 9.03 27.89 1.58
C THR A 470 9.47 29.34 1.60
N LEU A 471 9.53 29.95 2.77
CA LEU A 471 9.92 31.35 2.92
C LEU A 471 11.39 31.55 2.52
N SER A 472 12.26 30.62 2.89
CA SER A 472 13.66 30.65 2.46
C SER A 472 13.83 30.50 0.94
N ALA A 473 13.01 29.65 0.31
CA ALA A 473 13.02 29.51 -1.16
C ALA A 473 12.59 30.81 -1.86
N LEU A 474 11.57 31.50 -1.36
CA LEU A 474 11.09 32.77 -1.88
C LEU A 474 12.13 33.89 -1.70
N ILE A 475 12.77 33.97 -0.53
CA ILE A 475 13.83 34.91 -0.23
C ILE A 475 15.01 34.67 -1.17
N ASN A 476 15.42 33.41 -1.35
CA ASN A 476 16.52 33.07 -2.26
C ASN A 476 16.23 33.46 -3.72
N ARG A 477 14.98 33.39 -4.16
CA ARG A 477 14.56 33.86 -5.50
C ARG A 477 14.61 35.37 -5.67
N SER A 478 14.40 36.07 -4.58
CA SER A 478 14.37 37.53 -4.56
C SER A 478 15.76 38.16 -4.38
N ARG A 479 16.83 37.34 -4.39
CA ARG A 479 18.22 37.84 -4.31
C ARG A 479 18.62 38.53 -5.59
N GLY A 480 19.18 39.74 -5.42
CA GLY A 480 19.89 40.47 -6.44
C GLY A 480 21.39 40.53 -6.14
N ALA A 481 22.15 41.24 -6.96
CA ALA A 481 23.60 41.42 -6.77
C ALA A 481 23.95 42.16 -5.46
N GLN A 482 23.01 42.92 -4.90
CA GLN A 482 23.19 43.74 -3.69
C GLN A 482 22.39 43.20 -2.48
N GLY A 483 21.99 41.94 -2.47
CA GLY A 483 21.20 41.34 -1.39
C GLY A 483 19.75 41.01 -1.77
N VAL A 484 18.85 40.94 -0.78
CA VAL A 484 17.41 40.65 -1.01
C VAL A 484 16.71 41.88 -1.58
N ASP A 485 16.14 41.73 -2.75
CA ASP A 485 15.26 42.73 -3.35
C ASP A 485 13.84 42.55 -2.81
N PHE A 486 13.44 43.43 -1.90
CA PHE A 486 12.12 43.34 -1.23
C PHE A 486 10.95 43.59 -2.18
N ASN A 487 11.15 44.32 -3.29
CA ASN A 487 10.12 44.43 -4.32
C ASN A 487 9.91 43.09 -5.02
N LYS A 488 11.02 42.43 -5.43
CA LYS A 488 10.92 41.08 -5.99
C LYS A 488 10.33 40.06 -5.01
N LEU A 489 10.63 40.21 -3.70
CA LEU A 489 10.04 39.34 -2.68
C LEU A 489 8.52 39.59 -2.54
N SER A 490 8.11 40.86 -2.51
CA SER A 490 6.70 41.26 -2.51
C SER A 490 5.96 40.72 -3.75
N ASP A 491 6.59 40.90 -4.91
CA ASP A 491 6.05 40.38 -6.17
C ASP A 491 5.95 38.85 -6.17
N ALA A 492 7.00 38.14 -5.72
CA ALA A 492 7.01 36.68 -5.64
C ALA A 492 5.91 36.14 -4.72
N LEU A 493 5.51 36.90 -3.70
CA LEU A 493 4.45 36.55 -2.77
C LEU A 493 3.05 36.88 -3.28
N SER A 494 2.92 38.00 -4.01
CA SER A 494 1.64 38.64 -4.34
C SER A 494 1.22 38.41 -5.78
N GLN A 495 2.16 38.22 -6.72
CA GLN A 495 1.84 38.02 -8.12
C GLN A 495 1.18 36.67 -8.37
N PRO A 496 0.16 36.62 -9.22
CA PRO A 496 -0.42 35.37 -9.66
C PRO A 496 0.59 34.53 -10.42
N ILE A 497 0.85 33.31 -9.97
CA ILE A 497 1.69 32.35 -10.68
C ILE A 497 0.75 31.39 -11.42
N GLY A 498 0.81 31.36 -12.76
CA GLY A 498 -0.08 30.53 -13.60
C GLY A 498 -1.45 31.13 -13.85
N GLY A 499 -2.26 30.50 -14.70
CA GLY A 499 -3.52 31.04 -15.23
C GLY A 499 -4.69 31.19 -14.25
N ASN A 500 -4.54 30.86 -12.97
CA ASN A 500 -5.67 30.77 -12.02
C ASN A 500 -5.78 31.95 -11.04
N GLY A 501 -4.99 33.01 -11.20
CA GLY A 501 -5.03 34.17 -10.30
C GLY A 501 -4.58 33.91 -8.86
N GLN A 502 -4.13 32.72 -8.52
CA GLN A 502 -3.63 32.36 -7.20
C GLN A 502 -2.20 32.84 -6.99
N ASN A 503 -1.87 33.31 -5.81
CA ASN A 503 -0.52 33.63 -5.40
C ASN A 503 -0.05 32.70 -4.27
N ILE A 504 1.27 32.67 -4.03
CA ILE A 504 1.87 31.76 -3.04
C ILE A 504 1.35 32.06 -1.64
N LEU A 505 1.19 33.33 -1.29
CA LEU A 505 0.77 33.71 0.04
C LEU A 505 -0.65 33.25 0.35
N ASN A 506 -1.59 33.39 -0.59
CA ASN A 506 -2.93 32.87 -0.46
C ASN A 506 -2.92 31.34 -0.38
N THR A 507 -2.10 30.69 -1.20
CA THR A 507 -1.95 29.23 -1.16
C THR A 507 -1.39 28.73 0.19
N MET A 508 -0.48 29.47 0.81
CA MET A 508 0.01 29.17 2.16
C MET A 508 -1.11 29.31 3.21
N ILE A 509 -1.97 30.33 3.10
CA ILE A 509 -3.11 30.56 3.98
C ILE A 509 -4.17 29.45 3.81
N GLU A 510 -4.56 29.18 2.58
CA GLU A 510 -5.55 28.14 2.24
C GLU A 510 -5.11 26.76 2.70
N ASN A 511 -3.82 26.48 2.55
CA ASN A 511 -3.22 25.25 3.06
C ASN A 511 -2.85 25.32 4.55
N GLY A 512 -3.19 26.39 5.29
CA GLY A 512 -2.96 26.51 6.73
C GLY A 512 -1.48 26.40 7.15
N ILE A 513 -0.56 26.81 6.27
CA ILE A 513 0.87 26.90 6.55
C ILE A 513 1.16 28.14 7.39
N ILE A 514 0.46 29.23 7.08
CA ILE A 514 0.44 30.48 7.85
C ILE A 514 -0.97 30.93 8.12
N SER A 515 -1.19 31.67 9.21
CA SER A 515 -2.46 32.31 9.47
C SER A 515 -2.61 33.61 8.65
N ARG A 516 -3.85 34.11 8.52
CA ARG A 516 -4.10 35.41 7.89
C ARG A 516 -3.38 36.55 8.61
N THR A 517 -3.33 36.49 9.93
CA THR A 517 -2.62 37.46 10.77
C THR A 517 -1.11 37.43 10.51
N GLN A 518 -0.50 36.23 10.41
CA GLN A 518 0.91 36.09 10.07
C GLN A 518 1.20 36.59 8.65
N SER A 519 0.30 36.33 7.70
CA SER A 519 0.42 36.82 6.32
C SER A 519 0.40 38.34 6.25
N SER A 520 -0.52 38.99 6.97
CA SER A 520 -0.59 40.44 7.04
C SER A 520 0.69 41.02 7.65
N ALA A 521 1.09 40.49 8.81
CA ALA A 521 2.33 40.94 9.47
C ALA A 521 3.55 40.77 8.58
N PHE A 522 3.62 39.67 7.80
CA PHE A 522 4.74 39.43 6.90
C PHE A 522 4.74 40.42 5.72
N LYS A 523 3.59 40.77 5.16
CA LYS A 523 3.45 41.83 4.14
C LYS A 523 3.89 43.19 4.68
N ASP A 524 3.42 43.52 5.88
CA ASP A 524 3.74 44.80 6.50
C ASP A 524 5.27 44.93 6.74
N ILE A 525 5.92 43.84 7.19
CA ILE A 525 7.39 43.80 7.38
C ILE A 525 8.10 43.98 6.04
N ILE A 526 7.67 43.33 4.98
CA ILE A 526 8.31 43.46 3.65
C ILE A 526 8.17 44.89 3.12
N GLU A 527 6.98 45.49 3.27
CA GLU A 527 6.74 46.85 2.84
C GLU A 527 7.61 47.85 3.63
N GLN A 528 7.67 47.69 4.95
CA GLN A 528 8.50 48.52 5.81
C GLN A 528 10.00 48.33 5.51
N ALA A 529 10.44 47.08 5.29
CA ALA A 529 11.82 46.79 4.89
C ALA A 529 12.16 47.42 3.53
N ASN A 530 11.23 47.41 2.60
CA ASN A 530 11.42 48.05 1.30
C ASN A 530 11.52 49.58 1.44
N GLN A 531 10.61 50.19 2.21
CA GLN A 531 10.65 51.63 2.49
C GLN A 531 11.97 52.02 3.18
N LEU A 532 12.42 51.27 4.18
CA LEU A 532 13.65 51.50 4.88
C LEU A 532 14.86 51.36 3.95
N THR A 533 14.90 50.33 3.09
CA THR A 533 15.96 50.12 2.12
C THR A 533 16.04 51.27 1.10
N LEU A 534 14.87 51.71 0.61
CA LEU A 534 14.79 52.88 -0.27
C LEU A 534 15.27 54.17 0.42
N ALA A 535 14.87 54.36 1.70
CA ALA A 535 15.31 55.51 2.48
C ALA A 535 16.85 55.50 2.68
N LEU A 536 17.42 54.36 3.03
CA LEU A 536 18.87 54.20 3.19
C LEU A 536 19.64 54.37 1.87
N SER A 537 19.08 53.91 0.76
CA SER A 537 19.74 54.06 -0.56
C SER A 537 19.71 55.50 -1.09
N ARG A 538 18.77 56.31 -0.66
CA ARG A 538 18.62 57.73 -1.05
C ARG A 538 19.36 58.71 -0.12
N GLY A 539 19.58 58.32 1.14
CA GLY A 539 20.39 59.09 2.10
C GLY A 539 21.88 58.89 1.88
N ARG A 540 22.64 59.94 1.72
CA ARG A 540 24.10 59.90 1.43
C ARG A 540 25.02 59.37 2.58
N SER A 541 24.47 58.73 3.60
CA SER A 541 25.23 58.18 4.74
C SER A 541 25.41 56.64 4.65
N LEU A 542 25.36 56.05 3.43
CA LEU A 542 25.58 54.61 3.21
C LEU A 542 27.03 54.15 3.50
N ASP A 543 27.99 55.04 3.59
CA ASP A 543 29.38 54.69 3.92
C ASP A 543 29.59 54.31 5.40
N GLU A 544 28.63 54.58 6.29
CA GLU A 544 28.66 54.24 7.72
C GLU A 544 27.71 53.13 8.16
N ILE A 545 26.74 52.75 7.32
CA ILE A 545 25.86 51.62 7.60
C ILE A 545 26.55 50.38 7.02
N GLN A 546 27.01 49.50 7.90
CA GLN A 546 27.50 48.19 7.50
C GLN A 546 26.48 47.56 6.56
N SER A 547 26.94 47.35 5.37
CA SER A 547 26.39 46.81 4.13
C SER A 547 24.96 46.26 4.11
N PRO A 548 24.26 46.27 2.95
CA PRO A 548 23.06 45.52 2.67
C PRO A 548 23.12 44.04 3.13
N ASP A 549 24.33 43.53 3.33
CA ASP A 549 24.60 42.22 3.91
C ASP A 549 24.08 42.07 5.35
N ALA A 550 23.90 43.12 6.14
CA ALA A 550 23.34 42.99 7.49
C ALA A 550 21.84 42.68 7.47
N LEU A 551 21.07 43.23 6.55
CA LEU A 551 19.69 42.83 6.28
C LEU A 551 19.65 41.42 5.71
N PHE A 552 20.59 41.08 4.87
CA PHE A 552 20.74 39.79 4.26
C PHE A 552 21.14 38.72 5.28
N ASP A 553 22.15 38.95 6.11
CA ASP A 553 22.55 38.08 7.22
C ASP A 553 21.37 37.86 8.19
N LEU A 554 20.54 38.87 8.40
CA LEU A 554 19.33 38.79 9.18
C LEU A 554 18.36 37.76 8.57
N VAL A 555 18.08 37.88 7.28
CA VAL A 555 17.13 36.98 6.58
C VAL A 555 17.72 35.57 6.40
N VAL A 556 19.03 35.44 6.16
CA VAL A 556 19.73 34.15 6.01
C VAL A 556 19.85 33.39 7.34
N ARG A 557 20.17 34.10 8.43
CA ARG A 557 20.20 33.49 9.79
C ARG A 557 18.84 33.05 10.26
N ILE A 558 17.78 33.77 9.89
CA ILE A 558 16.40 33.42 10.16
C ILE A 558 15.98 32.11 9.42
N ALA A 559 16.51 31.92 8.20
CA ALA A 559 16.23 30.73 7.40
C ALA A 559 16.94 29.46 7.91
N GLY A 560 17.75 29.52 8.98
CA GLY A 560 18.42 28.36 9.58
C GLY A 560 19.43 27.66 8.66
N ALA A 561 19.72 28.27 7.53
CA ALA A 561 20.68 27.71 6.59
C ALA A 561 22.11 28.10 7.00
N LYS A 562 22.85 27.18 7.64
CA LYS A 562 24.29 27.14 7.51
C LYS A 562 24.63 26.91 6.03
N VAL A 563 24.54 27.96 5.22
CA VAL A 563 25.19 27.95 3.91
C VAL A 563 26.66 28.03 4.22
N GLY A 564 27.39 26.94 4.00
CA GLY A 564 28.82 26.89 4.15
C GLY A 564 29.44 28.07 3.41
N ALA A 565 30.23 28.81 4.14
CA ALA A 565 31.06 29.89 3.61
C ALA A 565 32.10 29.33 2.63
N ALA A 566 31.67 29.16 1.39
CA ALA A 566 32.55 28.88 0.27
C ALA A 566 32.14 29.79 -0.89
N GLY A 567 32.82 30.89 -1.04
CA GLY A 567 32.86 31.66 -2.27
C GLY A 567 32.16 33.01 -2.29
N ALA A 568 32.65 33.97 -1.51
CA ALA A 568 32.46 35.38 -1.85
C ALA A 568 33.77 36.11 -1.55
N ALA A 569 34.77 35.80 -2.37
CA ALA A 569 35.93 36.70 -2.53
C ALA A 569 35.76 37.40 -3.88
N GLY A 570 35.63 38.71 -3.82
CA GLY A 570 35.97 39.60 -4.94
C GLY A 570 34.83 39.96 -5.88
N THR A 571 34.25 41.12 -5.67
CA THR A 571 34.16 42.12 -6.75
C THR A 571 34.01 43.51 -6.15
N THR A 572 35.11 44.25 -6.26
CA THR A 572 35.24 45.67 -6.06
C THR A 572 34.41 46.46 -7.07
N GLY A 573 33.72 47.49 -6.58
CA GLY A 573 33.59 48.75 -7.29
C GLY A 573 32.70 48.81 -8.51
N ALA A 574 31.45 49.22 -8.32
CA ALA A 574 30.77 49.99 -9.35
C ALA A 574 30.09 51.18 -8.68
N SER A 575 30.73 52.30 -8.75
CA SER A 575 30.18 53.60 -8.42
C SER A 575 29.01 53.90 -9.34
N ILE A 576 27.79 53.87 -8.81
CA ILE A 576 26.66 54.46 -9.50
C ILE A 576 26.58 55.91 -9.12
N VAL A 577 27.04 56.75 -10.05
CA VAL A 577 26.80 58.20 -10.06
C VAL A 577 25.31 58.46 -10.22
N ALA A 578 24.56 58.54 -9.13
CA ALA A 578 23.22 59.06 -9.15
C ALA A 578 23.23 60.57 -9.07
N ALA A 579 22.80 61.14 -10.14
CA ALA A 579 22.76 62.53 -10.50
C ALA A 579 22.28 63.51 -9.42
N GLY A 580 23.06 64.49 -9.18
CA GLY A 580 22.83 65.59 -8.28
C GLY A 580 21.74 66.58 -8.71
N ALA A 581 20.47 66.23 -8.53
CA ALA A 581 19.39 67.20 -8.59
C ALA A 581 18.90 67.67 -7.18
N GLY A 582 19.03 66.81 -6.14
CA GLY A 582 18.59 67.13 -4.76
C GLY A 582 19.52 68.07 -3.98
N SER A 583 20.80 68.20 -4.38
CA SER A 583 21.81 68.91 -3.55
C SER A 583 21.78 70.44 -3.64
N ARG A 584 21.23 71.02 -4.71
CA ARG A 584 21.15 72.48 -4.86
C ARG A 584 19.92 73.08 -4.10
N PHE A 585 18.83 72.38 -4.01
CA PHE A 585 17.62 72.84 -3.29
C PHE A 585 17.83 72.81 -1.76
N ALA A 586 18.43 71.78 -1.22
CA ALA A 586 18.68 71.68 0.22
C ALA A 586 19.59 72.82 0.75
N ARG A 587 20.46 73.37 -0.08
CA ARG A 587 21.39 74.41 0.33
C ARG A 587 20.74 75.77 0.63
N ASN A 588 19.67 76.13 -0.11
CA ASN A 588 19.03 77.44 0.02
C ASN A 588 18.04 77.57 1.16
N ILE A 589 17.40 76.47 1.54
CA ILE A 589 16.32 76.43 2.54
C ILE A 589 16.92 76.60 3.96
N PHE A 590 18.10 76.09 4.21
CA PHE A 590 18.68 76.02 5.56
C PHE A 590 19.53 77.24 5.93
N GLN A 591 19.81 78.15 5.00
CA GLN A 591 20.43 79.42 5.35
C GLN A 591 19.55 80.32 6.21
N LYS A 592 18.27 80.07 6.33
CA LYS A 592 17.27 80.86 7.04
C LYS A 592 16.82 80.34 8.41
N VAL A 593 17.43 79.21 8.95
CA VAL A 593 17.00 78.65 10.25
C VAL A 593 17.73 79.32 11.39
N PRO A 594 17.07 80.05 12.29
CA PRO A 594 17.69 80.59 13.52
C PRO A 594 18.02 79.46 14.46
N ALA A 595 19.22 79.48 15.01
CA ALA A 595 19.98 78.38 15.58
C ALA A 595 19.55 77.82 16.92
N SER A 596 18.38 78.12 17.52
CA SER A 596 18.17 77.55 18.86
C SER A 596 16.82 76.91 19.13
N LYS A 597 15.70 77.51 18.79
CA LYS A 597 14.36 76.98 19.23
C LYS A 597 13.49 76.38 18.13
N VAL A 598 13.67 76.77 16.91
CA VAL A 598 12.99 76.14 15.76
C VAL A 598 13.66 74.83 15.37
N GLY A 599 15.01 74.79 15.56
CA GLY A 599 15.79 73.58 15.33
C GLY A 599 15.36 72.41 16.23
N ASP A 600 15.09 72.66 17.52
CA ASP A 600 14.64 71.62 18.45
C ASP A 600 13.26 71.03 18.04
N VAL A 601 12.34 71.86 17.54
CA VAL A 601 11.02 71.42 17.03
C VAL A 601 11.19 70.57 15.77
N LEU A 602 12.13 70.94 14.90
CA LEU A 602 12.44 70.19 13.68
C LEU A 602 13.10 68.84 13.96
N ILE A 603 13.97 68.80 14.98
CA ILE A 603 14.59 67.55 15.45
C ILE A 603 13.51 66.59 15.97
N GLU A 604 12.61 67.08 16.83
CA GLU A 604 11.53 66.27 17.33
C GLU A 604 10.61 65.78 16.19
N ALA A 605 10.33 66.64 15.19
CA ALA A 605 9.54 66.26 14.02
C ALA A 605 10.26 65.21 13.15
N ALA A 606 11.56 65.22 13.09
CA ALA A 606 12.34 64.23 12.37
C ALA A 606 12.36 62.86 13.12
N ASP A 607 12.52 62.87 14.43
CA ASP A 607 12.52 61.62 15.23
C ASP A 607 11.10 61.04 15.44
N ASN A 608 10.05 61.88 15.48
CA ASN A 608 8.70 61.48 15.79
C ASN A 608 7.73 61.67 14.61
N PRO A 609 7.42 60.63 13.82
CA PRO A 609 6.56 60.70 12.64
C PRO A 609 5.15 61.25 12.94
N LYS A 610 4.56 60.94 14.12
CA LYS A 610 3.23 61.47 14.51
C LYS A 610 3.26 62.97 14.77
N PHE A 611 4.36 63.47 15.30
CA PHE A 611 4.56 64.90 15.49
C PHE A 611 4.79 65.62 14.16
N ALA A 612 5.60 65.04 13.28
CA ALA A 612 5.77 65.56 11.92
C ALA A 612 4.43 65.66 11.17
N ALA A 613 3.60 64.62 11.23
CA ALA A 613 2.24 64.63 10.66
C ALA A 613 1.37 65.73 11.25
N ALA A 614 1.40 65.91 12.58
CA ALA A 614 0.65 66.98 13.23
C ALA A 614 1.14 68.37 12.83
N LEU A 615 2.46 68.56 12.62
CA LEU A 615 3.02 69.82 12.12
C LEU A 615 2.63 70.14 10.67
N LEU A 616 2.55 69.12 9.81
CA LEU A 616 2.21 69.28 8.39
C LEU A 616 0.71 69.45 8.16
N ARG A 617 -0.15 68.94 9.06
CA ARG A 617 -1.60 68.93 8.90
C ARG A 617 -2.21 70.32 8.90
N ARG A 618 -3.09 70.62 7.94
CA ARG A 618 -3.91 71.81 7.90
C ARG A 618 -5.23 71.60 8.63
N ALA A 619 -5.61 72.51 9.53
CA ALA A 619 -6.88 72.43 10.23
C ALA A 619 -7.89 73.47 9.68
N PRO A 620 -8.96 73.05 9.00
CA PRO A 620 -9.85 73.99 8.30
C PRO A 620 -10.83 74.73 9.23
N THR A 621 -11.10 74.20 10.42
CA THR A 621 -12.07 74.78 11.38
C THR A 621 -11.35 75.22 12.68
N LEU A 622 -11.97 76.16 13.42
CA LEU A 622 -11.45 76.62 14.70
C LEU A 622 -11.33 75.49 15.74
N LYS A 623 -12.34 74.57 15.74
CA LYS A 623 -12.35 73.40 16.60
C LYS A 623 -11.20 72.46 16.25
N ALA A 624 -10.95 72.20 14.98
CA ALA A 624 -9.86 71.38 14.50
C ALA A 624 -8.48 72.03 14.81
N LYS A 625 -8.38 73.38 14.72
CA LYS A 625 -7.17 74.11 15.12
C LYS A 625 -6.85 73.96 16.59
N LYS A 626 -7.85 74.10 17.49
CA LYS A 626 -7.64 73.91 18.94
C LYS A 626 -7.23 72.47 19.25
N ALA A 627 -7.88 71.44 18.62
CA ALA A 627 -7.52 70.04 18.79
C ALA A 627 -6.06 69.74 18.34
N LEU A 628 -5.67 70.27 17.18
CA LEU A 628 -4.35 70.09 16.62
C LEU A 628 -3.28 70.78 17.45
N ASN A 629 -3.54 71.99 17.98
CA ASN A 629 -2.64 72.70 18.86
C ASN A 629 -2.43 71.96 20.21
N ARG A 630 -3.50 71.38 20.81
CA ARG A 630 -3.35 70.54 22.00
C ARG A 630 -2.48 69.30 21.69
N GLN A 631 -2.65 68.68 20.55
CA GLN A 631 -1.86 67.55 20.12
C GLN A 631 -0.38 67.95 19.97
N ILE A 632 -0.09 69.04 19.31
CA ILE A 632 1.26 69.58 19.16
C ILE A 632 1.88 69.94 20.51
N ASN A 633 1.17 70.65 21.37
CA ASN A 633 1.63 70.99 22.71
C ASN A 633 1.90 69.73 23.52
N GLY A 634 1.12 68.67 23.35
CA GLY A 634 1.36 67.36 23.99
C GLY A 634 2.68 66.73 23.57
N PHE A 635 3.04 66.75 22.28
CA PHE A 635 4.31 66.28 21.80
C PHE A 635 5.49 67.15 22.29
N LEU A 636 5.37 68.47 22.25
CA LEU A 636 6.40 69.36 22.73
C LEU A 636 6.66 69.24 24.22
N TRP A 637 5.65 68.95 25.04
CA TRP A 637 5.80 68.66 26.44
C TRP A 637 6.49 67.32 26.67
N GLN A 638 6.14 66.28 25.93
CA GLN A 638 6.79 64.99 26.01
C GLN A 638 8.26 65.06 25.63
N ALA A 639 8.60 65.89 24.65
CA ALA A 639 9.96 66.17 24.23
C ALA A 639 10.73 67.14 25.21
N GLY A 640 10.09 67.62 26.26
CA GLY A 640 10.70 68.56 27.20
C GLY A 640 10.96 69.96 26.65
N LEU A 641 10.30 70.29 25.51
CA LEU A 641 10.46 71.57 24.81
C LEU A 641 9.57 72.68 25.34
N ILE A 642 8.55 72.34 26.14
CA ILE A 642 7.67 73.29 26.87
C ILE A 642 7.42 72.80 28.28
N SER A 643 7.09 73.75 29.22
CA SER A 643 6.69 73.41 30.57
C SER A 643 5.23 72.87 30.60
N LYS A 644 4.85 72.25 31.72
CA LYS A 644 3.48 71.75 31.93
C LYS A 644 2.46 72.92 31.87
N GLU A 645 2.81 74.07 32.39
CA GLU A 645 1.97 75.28 32.34
C GLU A 645 1.74 75.80 30.92
N GLN A 646 2.76 75.69 30.07
CA GLN A 646 2.63 76.05 28.62
C GLN A 646 1.83 75.01 27.83
N LYS A 647 1.84 73.78 28.23
CA LYS A 647 1.01 72.71 27.61
C LYS A 647 -0.48 72.99 27.78
N ASP A 648 -0.88 73.42 28.98
CA ASP A 648 -2.27 73.58 29.38
C ASP A 648 -2.82 74.99 29.04
N GLN A 649 -1.97 75.93 28.60
CA GLN A 649 -2.44 77.23 28.06
C GLN A 649 -3.26 77.01 26.76
N GLU A 650 -4.55 77.29 26.82
CA GLU A 650 -5.38 77.39 25.61
C GLU A 650 -4.95 78.62 24.79
N PRO A 651 -4.68 78.50 23.47
CA PRO A 651 -4.45 79.62 22.61
C PRO A 651 -5.72 80.40 22.28
#